data_392ae85dad217f259e13dcc01b047764
#
_entry.id   392ae85dad217f259e13dcc01b047764
#
_cell.length_a   1.000
_cell.length_b   1.000
_cell.length_c   1.000
_cell.angle_alpha   90.00
_cell.angle_beta   90.00
_cell.angle_gamma   90.00
#
_symmetry.space_group_name_H-M   'P 1'
#
loop_
_entity.id
_entity.type
_entity.pdbx_description
1 polymer ?
#
loop_
_entity_poly.entity_id
_entity_poly.type
_entity_poly.pdbx_seq_one_letter_code
_entity_poly.pdbx_strand_id
1 'polypeptide(L)'
;VLNLPLTPHLEGVLEKAKDLSLVVKRNGVDVDLFFHCFINDLAHSCVSIFKNLRLDPQILLVESRDVLIKKRENKNPTRRLKADIRKLLKDAEDIAENTFGLDYLPPEVILLTFFDDTHCPKAIKSAYPKGDEEADAIVLALITECSLVIKDVEPEAMSSSFEFEKAPEDWIDMFDKNEILSQFAENLNLKAVNKEFDKIVDFDGKIDELATILCRKKKPNAILVGPAGTGKTSLVEGLALKIVAGDAPELIANKVIYSVSLSSMVAGTEYRGQFEKRLEDFIREAKKYTNLILFIDEVHTLVGAGGVTNNSLEASNILKPELARGTISCIGATTINEYTNTIKKDTALDRRFERVIIREPSRFQMEEILPTIISYYQDFHVVEYSKSFLSNVIDYCEKYIPNKFYPDKAIDVIDHCGAQAKVNFWHLSPSIKTIQMKTVEAALDPQKDHTELLEKLNTSLEKWTEKVNNEHPKVKLSHLKDFFDKKRNPLNNRKIVSQVFGSLTSLVGQKEMLSRLKEKIILSGMGIRKSDNFSSPDCFVISGPEFSGRSYFTDLLKNSLQKHGVNVLSYNGVHFADAFAPHKIATTQGNNTSICEKILITPNSVIIIDDFHKVDNLAIPLFSQIFKHGKLQMSNGEVADFTNCKIFLTSAISSSQSSMGFQGAASDKANLMLHPDILSLVDEPFTLKELDERGLRRLLWMKLKRIKNRIKDNDIGLEFDFAYLCGIVSQLKAEKNKTEALNKKILSEIMPNISKAILKGSQKIKL
;
A
#
# COMPACT_ATOMS: atom_id res chain seq x y z
N VAL A 1 -38.13 -20.50 -26.44
CA VAL A 1 -36.76 -20.43 -26.85
C VAL A 1 -36.60 -19.08 -27.54
N LEU A 2 -35.66 -18.29 -27.14
CA LEU A 2 -35.28 -17.05 -27.82
C LEU A 2 -34.54 -17.42 -29.11
N ASN A 3 -34.76 -16.69 -30.19
CA ASN A 3 -34.06 -16.90 -31.46
C ASN A 3 -32.76 -16.08 -31.53
N LEU A 4 -32.75 -14.90 -30.86
CA LEU A 4 -31.54 -14.08 -30.76
C LEU A 4 -30.71 -14.43 -29.51
N PRO A 5 -29.38 -14.45 -29.61
CA PRO A 5 -28.50 -14.65 -28.47
C PRO A 5 -28.56 -13.44 -27.52
N LEU A 6 -28.53 -13.74 -26.22
CA LEU A 6 -28.36 -12.73 -25.17
C LEU A 6 -26.90 -12.26 -25.13
N THR A 7 -26.66 -11.00 -24.81
CA THR A 7 -25.32 -10.57 -24.48
C THR A 7 -24.81 -11.26 -23.20
N PRO A 8 -23.49 -11.51 -23.02
CA PRO A 8 -22.94 -12.15 -21.82
C PRO A 8 -23.35 -11.43 -20.53
N HIS A 9 -23.48 -10.11 -20.58
CA HIS A 9 -23.94 -9.30 -19.46
C HIS A 9 -25.39 -9.67 -19.06
N LEU A 10 -26.32 -9.74 -20.02
CA LEU A 10 -27.71 -10.10 -19.76
C LEU A 10 -27.87 -11.55 -19.27
N GLU A 11 -27.08 -12.47 -19.78
CA GLU A 11 -27.03 -13.83 -19.27
C GLU A 11 -26.62 -13.85 -17.78
N GLY A 12 -25.57 -13.10 -17.44
CA GLY A 12 -25.12 -12.95 -16.06
C GLY A 12 -26.18 -12.37 -15.11
N VAL A 13 -26.90 -11.31 -15.57
CA VAL A 13 -28.00 -10.71 -14.82
C VAL A 13 -29.14 -11.71 -14.63
N LEU A 14 -29.45 -12.50 -15.65
CA LEU A 14 -30.51 -13.50 -15.61
C LEU A 14 -30.18 -14.64 -14.62
N GLU A 15 -28.93 -15.11 -14.59
CA GLU A 15 -28.48 -16.12 -13.62
C GLU A 15 -28.50 -15.57 -12.19
N LYS A 16 -28.04 -14.34 -11.97
CA LYS A 16 -28.15 -13.66 -10.66
C LYS A 16 -29.61 -13.56 -10.20
N ALA A 17 -30.55 -13.26 -11.10
CA ALA A 17 -31.96 -13.23 -10.77
C ALA A 17 -32.53 -14.60 -10.42
N LYS A 18 -32.08 -15.67 -11.09
CA LYS A 18 -32.44 -17.05 -10.75
C LYS A 18 -31.94 -17.44 -9.36
N ASP A 19 -30.71 -17.10 -9.02
CA ASP A 19 -30.14 -17.39 -7.69
C ASP A 19 -30.83 -16.58 -6.59
N LEU A 20 -31.03 -15.28 -6.85
CA LEU A 20 -31.73 -14.41 -5.92
C LEU A 20 -33.16 -14.88 -5.67
N SER A 21 -33.83 -15.49 -6.66
CA SER A 21 -35.16 -16.06 -6.49
C SER A 21 -35.23 -17.15 -5.42
N LEU A 22 -34.17 -17.92 -5.24
CA LEU A 22 -34.03 -18.92 -4.18
C LEU A 22 -33.81 -18.28 -2.81
N VAL A 23 -32.92 -17.29 -2.76
CA VAL A 23 -32.53 -16.56 -1.53
C VAL A 23 -33.76 -15.80 -0.96
N VAL A 24 -34.50 -15.10 -1.82
CA VAL A 24 -35.72 -14.33 -1.45
C VAL A 24 -36.96 -15.22 -1.38
N LYS A 25 -36.83 -16.54 -1.50
CA LYS A 25 -37.88 -17.53 -1.44
C LYS A 25 -39.06 -17.23 -2.38
N ARG A 26 -38.77 -17.02 -3.67
CA ARG A 26 -39.77 -16.76 -4.71
C ARG A 26 -40.10 -18.02 -5.51
N ASN A 27 -41.32 -18.08 -6.04
CA ASN A 27 -41.69 -19.11 -7.01
C ASN A 27 -41.31 -18.73 -8.43
N GLY A 28 -39.99 -18.56 -8.65
CA GLY A 28 -39.39 -18.18 -9.92
C GLY A 28 -39.11 -16.66 -10.10
N VAL A 29 -38.40 -16.33 -11.16
CA VAL A 29 -38.04 -14.97 -11.54
C VAL A 29 -39.25 -14.29 -12.16
N ASP A 30 -39.69 -13.18 -11.59
CA ASP A 30 -40.68 -12.26 -12.16
C ASP A 30 -40.03 -10.97 -12.62
N VAL A 31 -40.78 -10.09 -13.32
CA VAL A 31 -40.27 -8.83 -13.89
C VAL A 31 -39.63 -7.94 -12.82
N ASP A 32 -40.23 -7.79 -11.64
CA ASP A 32 -39.68 -6.95 -10.58
C ASP A 32 -38.35 -7.49 -10.03
N LEU A 33 -38.18 -8.82 -9.92
CA LEU A 33 -36.94 -9.44 -9.46
C LEU A 33 -35.83 -9.31 -10.52
N PHE A 34 -36.18 -9.54 -11.78
CA PHE A 34 -35.24 -9.36 -12.90
C PHE A 34 -34.80 -7.91 -13.02
N PHE A 35 -35.75 -6.97 -12.93
CA PHE A 35 -35.45 -5.55 -12.95
C PHE A 35 -34.51 -5.12 -11.82
N HIS A 36 -34.71 -5.64 -10.61
CA HIS A 36 -33.83 -5.37 -9.48
C HIS A 36 -32.37 -5.82 -9.76
N CYS A 37 -32.19 -7.02 -10.30
CA CYS A 37 -30.86 -7.51 -10.67
C CYS A 37 -30.27 -6.70 -11.82
N PHE A 38 -31.09 -6.29 -12.80
CA PHE A 38 -30.66 -5.49 -13.94
C PHE A 38 -30.19 -4.10 -13.52
N ILE A 39 -30.93 -3.40 -12.66
CA ILE A 39 -30.53 -2.07 -12.16
C ILE A 39 -29.34 -2.14 -11.21
N ASN A 40 -29.21 -3.22 -10.44
CA ASN A 40 -28.05 -3.40 -9.56
C ASN A 40 -26.75 -3.70 -10.31
N ASP A 41 -26.85 -4.21 -11.53
CA ASP A 41 -25.72 -4.57 -12.40
C ASP A 41 -25.94 -4.03 -13.81
N LEU A 42 -25.96 -2.69 -13.91
CA LEU A 42 -26.19 -2.00 -15.17
C LEU A 42 -25.00 -2.12 -16.11
N ALA A 43 -25.26 -2.49 -17.37
CA ALA A 43 -24.26 -2.40 -18.44
C ALA A 43 -23.74 -0.97 -18.60
N HIS A 44 -22.48 -0.82 -19.05
CA HIS A 44 -21.83 0.49 -19.18
C HIS A 44 -22.62 1.47 -20.08
N SER A 45 -23.18 0.95 -21.16
CA SER A 45 -24.06 1.70 -22.09
C SER A 45 -25.32 2.20 -21.41
N CYS A 46 -26.00 1.35 -20.62
CA CYS A 46 -27.15 1.75 -19.82
C CYS A 46 -26.81 2.80 -18.76
N VAL A 47 -25.65 2.69 -18.11
CA VAL A 47 -25.14 3.73 -17.18
C VAL A 47 -24.95 5.06 -17.89
N SER A 48 -24.47 5.04 -19.13
CA SER A 48 -24.32 6.26 -19.94
C SER A 48 -25.66 6.93 -20.24
N ILE A 49 -26.72 6.17 -20.51
CA ILE A 49 -28.09 6.69 -20.73
C ILE A 49 -28.58 7.45 -19.48
N PHE A 50 -28.47 6.83 -18.30
CA PHE A 50 -28.87 7.51 -17.05
C PHE A 50 -28.03 8.77 -16.79
N LYS A 51 -26.73 8.72 -17.09
CA LYS A 51 -25.82 9.85 -16.93
C LYS A 51 -26.14 11.01 -17.87
N ASN A 52 -26.46 10.72 -19.15
CA ASN A 52 -26.82 11.73 -20.14
C ASN A 52 -28.10 12.47 -19.73
N LEU A 53 -29.05 11.77 -19.16
CA LEU A 53 -30.30 12.32 -18.67
C LEU A 53 -30.20 12.90 -17.24
N ARG A 54 -29.02 12.84 -16.60
CA ARG A 54 -28.78 13.28 -15.21
C ARG A 54 -29.69 12.59 -14.18
N LEU A 55 -30.06 11.35 -14.46
CA LEU A 55 -30.87 10.54 -13.57
C LEU A 55 -30.00 9.65 -12.70
N ASP A 56 -30.39 9.46 -11.43
CA ASP A 56 -29.71 8.56 -10.51
C ASP A 56 -30.41 7.18 -10.52
N PRO A 57 -29.75 6.12 -11.05
CA PRO A 57 -30.32 4.77 -11.03
C PRO A 57 -30.52 4.22 -9.62
N GLN A 58 -29.91 4.82 -8.60
CA GLN A 58 -30.09 4.43 -7.20
C GLN A 58 -31.52 4.61 -6.71
N ILE A 59 -32.24 5.58 -7.24
CA ILE A 59 -33.67 5.78 -6.94
C ILE A 59 -34.47 4.52 -7.35
N LEU A 60 -34.24 4.01 -8.55
CA LEU A 60 -34.90 2.80 -9.05
C LEU A 60 -34.46 1.56 -8.29
N LEU A 61 -33.21 1.50 -7.83
CA LEU A 61 -32.70 0.39 -7.03
C LEU A 61 -33.37 0.34 -5.64
N VAL A 62 -33.54 1.48 -4.98
CA VAL A 62 -34.23 1.59 -3.69
C VAL A 62 -35.69 1.17 -3.83
N GLU A 63 -36.41 1.74 -4.80
CA GLU A 63 -37.82 1.37 -5.05
C GLU A 63 -37.99 -0.11 -5.41
N SER A 64 -37.09 -0.68 -6.21
CA SER A 64 -37.12 -2.09 -6.57
C SER A 64 -36.90 -2.99 -5.34
N ARG A 65 -36.03 -2.62 -4.43
CA ARG A 65 -35.79 -3.30 -3.16
C ARG A 65 -37.03 -3.27 -2.27
N ASP A 66 -37.68 -2.13 -2.16
CA ASP A 66 -38.91 -1.95 -1.37
C ASP A 66 -40.07 -2.80 -1.93
N VAL A 67 -40.19 -2.88 -3.25
CA VAL A 67 -41.17 -3.77 -3.91
C VAL A 67 -40.88 -5.23 -3.60
N LEU A 68 -39.61 -5.64 -3.57
CA LEU A 68 -39.21 -7.01 -3.25
C LEU A 68 -39.52 -7.38 -1.79
N ILE A 69 -39.30 -6.50 -0.84
CA ILE A 69 -39.53 -6.71 0.58
C ILE A 69 -41.04 -6.86 0.89
N LYS A 70 -41.89 -6.09 0.21
CA LYS A 70 -43.34 -6.12 0.42
C LYS A 70 -44.03 -7.39 -0.10
N LYS A 71 -43.39 -8.21 -0.95
CA LYS A 71 -43.98 -9.44 -1.49
C LYS A 71 -43.80 -10.60 -0.51
N ARG A 72 -44.82 -11.49 -0.41
CA ARG A 72 -44.84 -12.67 0.50
C ARG A 72 -43.83 -13.74 0.04
N GLU A 73 -43.13 -14.35 0.98
CA GLU A 73 -42.28 -15.53 0.76
C GLU A 73 -43.07 -16.75 0.31
N ASN A 74 -42.47 -17.60 -0.53
CA ASN A 74 -43.05 -18.88 -0.97
C ASN A 74 -42.35 -20.05 -0.26
N LYS A 75 -43.14 -21.10 0.08
CA LYS A 75 -42.62 -22.30 0.71
C LYS A 75 -41.72 -23.16 -0.21
N ASN A 76 -41.93 -23.07 -1.54
CA ASN A 76 -41.16 -23.83 -2.54
C ASN A 76 -40.53 -22.87 -3.57
N PRO A 77 -39.38 -22.28 -3.28
CA PRO A 77 -38.69 -21.40 -4.23
C PRO A 77 -38.16 -22.17 -5.46
N THR A 78 -38.16 -21.54 -6.62
CA THR A 78 -37.69 -22.14 -7.89
C THR A 78 -36.86 -21.19 -8.70
N ARG A 79 -35.94 -21.70 -9.53
CA ARG A 79 -35.12 -20.92 -10.50
C ARG A 79 -35.84 -20.70 -11.85
N ARG A 80 -37.11 -21.06 -11.97
CA ARG A 80 -37.86 -20.98 -13.22
C ARG A 80 -38.22 -19.55 -13.57
N LEU A 81 -38.13 -19.21 -14.86
CA LEU A 81 -38.62 -17.92 -15.40
C LEU A 81 -40.13 -17.98 -15.47
N LYS A 82 -40.83 -16.98 -14.93
CA LYS A 82 -42.27 -16.85 -15.04
C LYS A 82 -42.67 -16.44 -16.47
N ALA A 83 -43.99 -16.55 -16.76
CA ALA A 83 -44.52 -16.27 -18.10
C ALA A 83 -44.32 -14.81 -18.51
N ASP A 84 -44.41 -13.88 -17.56
CA ASP A 84 -44.21 -12.43 -17.75
C ASP A 84 -42.78 -12.10 -18.20
N ILE A 85 -41.74 -12.71 -17.61
CA ILE A 85 -40.36 -12.57 -18.05
C ILE A 85 -40.14 -13.15 -19.45
N ARG A 86 -40.70 -14.33 -19.72
CA ARG A 86 -40.56 -14.95 -21.04
C ARG A 86 -41.18 -14.08 -22.12
N LYS A 87 -42.31 -13.44 -21.81
CA LYS A 87 -42.99 -12.52 -22.70
C LYS A 87 -42.15 -11.27 -22.91
N LEU A 88 -41.62 -10.65 -21.82
CA LEU A 88 -40.73 -9.48 -21.91
C LEU A 88 -39.52 -9.77 -22.79
N LEU A 89 -38.84 -10.88 -22.58
CA LEU A 89 -37.65 -11.26 -23.37
C LEU A 89 -38.00 -11.46 -24.84
N LYS A 90 -39.19 -12.01 -25.14
CA LYS A 90 -39.64 -12.19 -26.51
C LYS A 90 -40.01 -10.89 -27.17
N ASP A 91 -40.72 -10.00 -26.48
CA ASP A 91 -41.10 -8.69 -27.00
C ASP A 91 -39.85 -7.81 -27.21
N ALA A 92 -38.82 -7.95 -26.35
CA ALA A 92 -37.51 -7.33 -26.55
C ALA A 92 -36.78 -7.89 -27.77
N GLU A 93 -36.85 -9.21 -28.01
CA GLU A 93 -36.30 -9.84 -29.20
C GLU A 93 -36.98 -9.29 -30.47
N ASP A 94 -38.30 -9.19 -30.48
CA ASP A 94 -39.08 -8.63 -31.59
C ASP A 94 -38.71 -7.14 -31.85
N ILE A 95 -38.44 -6.35 -30.83
CA ILE A 95 -37.96 -4.96 -30.92
C ILE A 95 -36.54 -4.92 -31.50
N ALA A 96 -35.63 -5.76 -30.99
CA ALA A 96 -34.25 -5.81 -31.47
C ALA A 96 -34.17 -6.14 -32.96
N GLU A 97 -34.90 -7.19 -33.39
CA GLU A 97 -34.89 -7.66 -34.78
C GLU A 97 -35.66 -6.72 -35.71
N ASN A 98 -36.91 -6.39 -35.40
CA ASN A 98 -37.79 -5.69 -36.33
C ASN A 98 -37.64 -4.16 -36.34
N THR A 99 -37.22 -3.56 -35.17
CA THR A 99 -37.12 -2.11 -35.06
C THR A 99 -35.70 -1.61 -35.32
N PHE A 100 -34.71 -2.38 -34.80
CA PHE A 100 -33.32 -1.96 -34.88
C PHE A 100 -32.45 -2.82 -35.82
N GLY A 101 -32.97 -3.96 -36.32
CA GLY A 101 -32.25 -4.85 -37.24
C GLY A 101 -31.05 -5.55 -36.63
N LEU A 102 -31.09 -5.79 -35.29
CA LEU A 102 -30.02 -6.43 -34.56
C LEU A 102 -30.16 -7.96 -34.61
N ASP A 103 -29.05 -8.66 -34.63
CA ASP A 103 -28.97 -10.13 -34.59
C ASP A 103 -28.66 -10.69 -33.18
N TYR A 104 -28.66 -9.81 -32.18
CA TYR A 104 -28.47 -10.12 -30.75
C TYR A 104 -29.34 -9.21 -29.89
N LEU A 105 -29.53 -9.59 -28.59
CA LEU A 105 -30.35 -8.82 -27.66
C LEU A 105 -29.44 -8.02 -26.69
N PRO A 106 -29.30 -6.69 -26.89
CA PRO A 106 -28.47 -5.87 -26.01
C PRO A 106 -29.24 -5.37 -24.77
N PRO A 107 -28.51 -4.97 -23.69
CA PRO A 107 -29.12 -4.47 -22.45
C PRO A 107 -30.01 -3.24 -22.65
N GLU A 108 -29.71 -2.38 -23.61
CA GLU A 108 -30.45 -1.15 -23.92
C GLU A 108 -31.86 -1.45 -24.40
N VAL A 109 -32.05 -2.51 -25.20
CA VAL A 109 -33.37 -2.96 -25.65
C VAL A 109 -34.18 -3.52 -24.49
N ILE A 110 -33.55 -4.24 -23.55
CA ILE A 110 -34.18 -4.69 -22.29
C ILE A 110 -34.59 -3.48 -21.45
N LEU A 111 -33.70 -2.47 -21.32
CA LEU A 111 -34.05 -1.24 -20.62
C LEU A 111 -35.26 -0.53 -21.27
N LEU A 112 -35.28 -0.45 -22.58
CA LEU A 112 -36.41 0.13 -23.36
C LEU A 112 -37.72 -0.62 -23.10
N THR A 113 -37.70 -1.97 -23.07
CA THR A 113 -38.90 -2.79 -22.80
C THR A 113 -39.44 -2.65 -21.39
N PHE A 114 -38.63 -2.27 -20.41
CA PHE A 114 -39.14 -1.98 -19.07
C PHE A 114 -39.99 -0.71 -19.00
N PHE A 115 -39.85 0.20 -19.93
CA PHE A 115 -40.68 1.42 -20.01
C PHE A 115 -41.98 1.20 -20.81
N ASP A 116 -42.18 0.05 -21.45
CA ASP A 116 -43.44 -0.31 -22.06
C ASP A 116 -44.49 -0.66 -21.00
N ASP A 117 -45.71 -0.16 -21.17
CA ASP A 117 -46.83 -0.33 -20.25
C ASP A 117 -47.10 -1.82 -19.85
N THR A 118 -46.84 -2.74 -20.78
CA THR A 118 -47.09 -4.18 -20.58
C THR A 118 -46.10 -4.86 -19.68
N HIS A 119 -44.85 -4.34 -19.61
CA HIS A 119 -43.73 -4.96 -18.88
C HIS A 119 -43.13 -4.07 -17.79
N CYS A 120 -43.72 -2.87 -17.60
CA CYS A 120 -43.20 -1.89 -16.66
C CYS A 120 -43.15 -2.42 -15.21
N PRO A 121 -41.94 -2.51 -14.61
CA PRO A 121 -41.78 -2.93 -13.21
C PRO A 121 -42.50 -2.00 -12.24
N LYS A 122 -42.92 -2.54 -11.10
CA LYS A 122 -43.56 -1.74 -10.04
C LYS A 122 -42.68 -0.63 -9.51
N ALA A 123 -41.36 -0.82 -9.49
CA ALA A 123 -40.39 0.19 -9.08
C ALA A 123 -40.41 1.42 -9.98
N ILE A 124 -40.51 1.24 -11.30
CA ILE A 124 -40.65 2.35 -12.25
C ILE A 124 -41.98 3.07 -12.04
N LYS A 125 -43.08 2.33 -11.87
CA LYS A 125 -44.39 2.92 -11.61
C LYS A 125 -44.47 3.68 -10.29
N SER A 126 -43.66 3.30 -9.32
CA SER A 126 -43.53 4.01 -8.03
C SER A 126 -42.66 5.25 -8.14
N ALA A 127 -41.52 5.14 -8.81
CA ALA A 127 -40.59 6.26 -8.99
C ALA A 127 -41.10 7.33 -10.00
N TYR A 128 -41.79 6.86 -11.04
CA TYR A 128 -42.32 7.72 -12.10
C TYR A 128 -43.83 7.41 -12.33
N PRO A 129 -44.71 7.99 -11.50
CA PRO A 129 -46.16 7.73 -11.61
C PRO A 129 -46.76 8.30 -12.89
N LYS A 130 -47.50 7.49 -13.63
CA LYS A 130 -48.14 7.88 -14.89
C LYS A 130 -49.18 8.98 -14.67
N GLY A 131 -49.14 10.03 -15.50
CA GLY A 131 -50.00 11.19 -15.37
C GLY A 131 -49.43 12.36 -14.58
N ASP A 132 -48.19 12.23 -14.12
CA ASP A 132 -47.36 13.32 -13.63
C ASP A 132 -46.54 13.83 -14.82
N GLU A 133 -46.72 15.12 -15.21
CA GLU A 133 -46.09 15.73 -16.39
C GLU A 133 -44.54 15.61 -16.34
N GLU A 134 -43.94 15.69 -15.16
CA GLU A 134 -42.49 15.58 -14.96
C GLU A 134 -42.02 14.13 -15.14
N ALA A 135 -42.75 13.18 -14.56
CA ALA A 135 -42.46 11.74 -14.67
C ALA A 135 -42.64 11.23 -16.12
N ASP A 136 -43.70 11.65 -16.81
CA ASP A 136 -43.95 11.27 -18.19
C ASP A 136 -42.87 11.84 -19.12
N ALA A 137 -42.37 13.06 -18.86
CA ALA A 137 -41.26 13.66 -19.60
C ALA A 137 -39.94 12.89 -19.40
N ILE A 138 -39.64 12.42 -18.18
CA ILE A 138 -38.47 11.62 -17.89
C ILE A 138 -38.53 10.27 -18.60
N VAL A 139 -39.67 9.58 -18.55
CA VAL A 139 -39.87 8.29 -19.26
C VAL A 139 -39.68 8.46 -20.75
N LEU A 140 -40.24 9.53 -21.36
CA LEU A 140 -40.07 9.82 -22.78
C LEU A 140 -38.61 10.11 -23.14
N ALA A 141 -37.89 10.85 -22.29
CA ALA A 141 -36.46 11.12 -22.46
C ALA A 141 -35.62 9.83 -22.38
N LEU A 142 -35.94 8.92 -21.44
CA LEU A 142 -35.27 7.61 -21.33
C LEU A 142 -35.48 6.75 -22.57
N ILE A 143 -36.72 6.68 -23.09
CA ILE A 143 -37.04 5.94 -24.31
C ILE A 143 -36.28 6.52 -25.50
N THR A 144 -36.22 7.84 -25.60
CA THR A 144 -35.55 8.54 -26.71
C THR A 144 -34.04 8.29 -26.67
N GLU A 145 -33.42 8.40 -25.48
CA GLU A 145 -31.98 8.20 -25.31
C GLU A 145 -31.59 6.74 -25.55
N CYS A 146 -32.38 5.77 -25.06
CA CYS A 146 -32.17 4.35 -25.37
C CYS A 146 -32.19 4.10 -26.89
N SER A 147 -33.14 4.69 -27.57
CA SER A 147 -33.28 4.54 -29.04
C SER A 147 -32.11 5.18 -29.79
N LEU A 148 -31.58 6.31 -29.32
CA LEU A 148 -30.40 6.96 -29.88
C LEU A 148 -29.14 6.11 -29.66
N VAL A 149 -28.91 5.65 -28.44
CA VAL A 149 -27.75 4.79 -28.13
C VAL A 149 -27.76 3.50 -28.93
N ILE A 150 -28.94 2.88 -29.14
CA ILE A 150 -29.06 1.66 -29.95
C ILE A 150 -28.75 1.97 -31.43
N LYS A 151 -29.14 3.14 -31.98
CA LYS A 151 -28.89 3.55 -33.36
C LYS A 151 -27.43 3.99 -33.59
N ASP A 152 -26.81 4.62 -32.60
CA ASP A 152 -25.40 5.06 -32.68
C ASP A 152 -24.39 3.90 -32.52
N VAL A 153 -24.84 2.70 -32.18
CA VAL A 153 -24.05 1.46 -32.28
C VAL A 153 -24.06 1.05 -33.77
N GLU A 154 -23.27 1.73 -34.57
CA GLU A 154 -23.04 1.32 -35.97
C GLU A 154 -22.39 -0.08 -35.97
N PRO A 155 -22.84 -0.98 -36.90
CA PRO A 155 -22.21 -2.28 -37.08
C PRO A 155 -20.72 -2.20 -37.47
N GLU A 156 -20.25 -1.03 -37.92
CA GLU A 156 -18.87 -0.78 -38.37
C GLU A 156 -17.88 -0.44 -37.21
N ALA A 157 -18.33 -0.05 -36.03
CA ALA A 157 -17.45 0.17 -34.89
C ALA A 157 -16.92 -1.15 -34.27
N MET A 158 -17.46 -2.31 -34.62
CA MET A 158 -16.92 -3.61 -34.29
C MET A 158 -15.89 -4.13 -35.32
N SER A 159 -15.70 -3.46 -36.49
CA SER A 159 -14.83 -3.95 -37.56
C SER A 159 -13.39 -3.44 -37.54
N SER A 160 -12.98 -2.62 -36.55
CA SER A 160 -11.57 -2.20 -36.39
C SER A 160 -10.94 -2.53 -35.06
N SER A 161 -11.61 -3.28 -34.20
CA SER A 161 -11.01 -3.89 -33.03
C SER A 161 -11.23 -5.40 -33.12
N PHE A 162 -10.23 -6.13 -33.63
CA PHE A 162 -10.07 -7.57 -33.52
C PHE A 162 -11.42 -8.30 -33.39
N GLU A 163 -11.93 -8.86 -34.50
CA GLU A 163 -12.89 -9.95 -34.44
C GLU A 163 -12.25 -11.07 -33.62
N PHE A 164 -12.56 -11.11 -32.34
CA PHE A 164 -12.35 -12.31 -31.57
C PHE A 164 -13.32 -13.32 -32.14
N GLU A 165 -12.83 -14.20 -33.02
CA GLU A 165 -13.51 -15.46 -33.23
C GLU A 165 -13.89 -15.98 -31.84
N LYS A 166 -15.15 -16.44 -31.69
CA LYS A 166 -15.61 -17.09 -30.44
C LYS A 166 -14.51 -18.00 -29.94
N ALA A 167 -14.14 -17.87 -28.67
CA ALA A 167 -13.15 -18.76 -28.07
C ALA A 167 -13.47 -20.18 -28.54
N PRO A 168 -12.54 -20.94 -29.10
CA PRO A 168 -12.82 -22.26 -29.64
C PRO A 168 -13.61 -23.06 -28.63
N GLU A 169 -14.70 -23.71 -29.06
CA GLU A 169 -15.58 -24.48 -28.16
C GLU A 169 -14.76 -25.42 -27.27
N ASP A 170 -13.65 -25.94 -27.79
CA ASP A 170 -12.68 -26.78 -27.07
C ASP A 170 -12.10 -26.09 -25.82
N TRP A 171 -11.95 -24.77 -25.78
CA TRP A 171 -11.40 -24.06 -24.62
C TRP A 171 -12.42 -23.94 -23.48
N ILE A 172 -13.70 -23.78 -23.83
CA ILE A 172 -14.82 -23.68 -22.89
C ILE A 172 -15.16 -25.06 -22.35
N ASP A 173 -15.25 -26.06 -23.24
CA ASP A 173 -15.54 -27.45 -22.90
C ASP A 173 -14.52 -28.10 -21.97
N MET A 174 -13.24 -27.71 -22.07
CA MET A 174 -12.19 -28.16 -21.17
C MET A 174 -12.41 -27.74 -19.72
N PHE A 175 -12.94 -26.55 -19.52
CA PHE A 175 -13.07 -25.94 -18.19
C PHE A 175 -14.39 -26.32 -17.52
N ASP A 176 -15.52 -26.17 -18.23
CA ASP A 176 -16.85 -26.37 -17.66
C ASP A 176 -17.21 -27.85 -17.39
N LYS A 177 -16.58 -28.77 -18.10
CA LYS A 177 -16.83 -30.21 -17.95
C LYS A 177 -15.94 -30.93 -16.95
N ASN A 178 -14.86 -30.26 -16.45
CA ASN A 178 -13.89 -30.90 -15.55
C ASN A 178 -13.84 -30.21 -14.18
N GLU A 179 -14.60 -30.69 -13.22
CA GLU A 179 -14.67 -30.15 -11.86
C GLU A 179 -13.30 -30.07 -11.15
N ILE A 180 -12.36 -30.96 -11.48
CA ILE A 180 -11.03 -31.00 -10.83
C ILE A 180 -10.14 -29.89 -11.38
N LEU A 181 -10.15 -29.67 -12.69
CA LEU A 181 -9.33 -28.59 -13.29
C LEU A 181 -9.86 -27.21 -12.86
N SER A 182 -11.18 -27.01 -12.91
CA SER A 182 -11.81 -25.73 -12.53
C SER A 182 -11.68 -25.40 -11.05
N GLN A 183 -11.54 -26.42 -10.19
CA GLN A 183 -11.38 -26.22 -8.74
C GLN A 183 -10.00 -25.66 -8.37
N PHE A 184 -8.94 -26.01 -9.10
CA PHE A 184 -7.55 -25.74 -8.73
C PHE A 184 -6.78 -24.90 -9.72
N ALA A 185 -7.35 -24.56 -10.89
CA ALA A 185 -6.69 -23.77 -11.90
C ALA A 185 -7.64 -22.78 -12.57
N GLU A 186 -7.08 -21.71 -13.12
CA GLU A 186 -7.78 -20.67 -13.86
C GLU A 186 -7.34 -20.68 -15.33
N ASN A 187 -8.26 -20.54 -16.26
CA ASN A 187 -7.97 -20.46 -17.68
C ASN A 187 -7.57 -19.03 -18.08
N LEU A 188 -6.26 -18.83 -18.37
CA LEU A 188 -5.74 -17.50 -18.75
C LEU A 188 -6.21 -17.08 -20.14
N ASN A 189 -6.46 -18.00 -21.06
CA ASN A 189 -6.96 -17.65 -22.40
C ASN A 189 -8.39 -17.11 -22.32
N LEU A 190 -9.25 -17.67 -21.47
CA LEU A 190 -10.61 -17.13 -21.23
C LEU A 190 -10.55 -15.75 -20.58
N LYS A 191 -9.65 -15.54 -19.62
CA LYS A 191 -9.42 -14.21 -19.04
C LYS A 191 -8.95 -13.19 -20.09
N ALA A 192 -8.12 -13.63 -21.04
CA ALA A 192 -7.66 -12.80 -22.15
C ALA A 192 -8.82 -12.41 -23.10
N VAL A 193 -9.71 -13.36 -23.43
CA VAL A 193 -10.93 -13.08 -24.21
C VAL A 193 -11.84 -12.09 -23.49
N ASN A 194 -12.03 -12.27 -22.18
CA ASN A 194 -12.84 -11.39 -21.35
C ASN A 194 -12.19 -10.02 -21.07
N LYS A 195 -10.99 -9.75 -21.60
CA LYS A 195 -10.25 -8.49 -21.38
C LYS A 195 -9.99 -8.20 -19.88
N GLU A 196 -9.78 -9.25 -19.09
CA GLU A 196 -9.52 -9.13 -17.65
C GLU A 196 -8.06 -8.77 -17.32
N PHE A 197 -7.16 -8.79 -18.32
CA PHE A 197 -5.76 -8.47 -18.14
C PHE A 197 -5.46 -7.00 -18.39
N ASP A 198 -4.52 -6.47 -17.62
CA ASP A 198 -3.92 -5.17 -17.86
C ASP A 198 -3.16 -5.17 -19.21
N LYS A 199 -2.93 -3.97 -19.75
CA LYS A 199 -2.10 -3.84 -20.96
C LYS A 199 -0.67 -4.29 -20.65
N ILE A 200 -0.22 -5.35 -21.34
CA ILE A 200 1.09 -5.96 -21.15
C ILE A 200 2.06 -5.44 -22.22
N VAL A 201 3.24 -5.04 -21.78
CA VAL A 201 4.32 -4.59 -22.67
C VAL A 201 5.50 -5.56 -22.58
N ASP A 202 5.81 -6.24 -23.69
CA ASP A 202 7.00 -7.08 -23.82
C ASP A 202 8.17 -6.23 -24.35
N PHE A 203 8.99 -5.74 -23.45
CA PHE A 203 10.11 -4.84 -23.76
C PHE A 203 11.42 -5.53 -24.14
N ASP A 204 11.54 -6.85 -23.95
CA ASP A 204 12.75 -7.64 -24.21
C ASP A 204 12.51 -8.82 -25.16
N GLY A 205 11.34 -8.94 -25.79
CA GLY A 205 10.96 -10.09 -26.62
C GLY A 205 10.89 -11.41 -25.83
N LYS A 206 10.60 -11.32 -24.53
CA LYS A 206 10.58 -12.48 -23.64
C LYS A 206 9.38 -13.38 -23.87
N ILE A 207 8.27 -12.85 -24.37
CA ILE A 207 7.10 -13.63 -24.76
C ILE A 207 7.49 -14.54 -25.93
N ASP A 208 8.24 -14.05 -26.91
CA ASP A 208 8.67 -14.84 -28.06
C ASP A 208 9.76 -15.88 -27.70
N GLU A 209 10.65 -15.55 -26.73
CA GLU A 209 11.58 -16.51 -26.14
C GLU A 209 10.82 -17.64 -25.43
N LEU A 210 9.80 -17.31 -24.63
CA LEU A 210 8.95 -18.27 -23.95
C LEU A 210 8.19 -19.17 -24.95
N ALA A 211 7.57 -18.55 -25.97
CA ALA A 211 6.89 -19.25 -27.04
C ALA A 211 7.82 -20.24 -27.76
N THR A 212 9.05 -19.81 -28.06
CA THR A 212 10.09 -20.67 -28.71
C THR A 212 10.44 -21.89 -27.86
N ILE A 213 10.57 -21.72 -26.53
CA ILE A 213 10.85 -22.82 -25.60
C ILE A 213 9.71 -23.84 -25.60
N LEU A 214 8.46 -23.35 -25.56
CA LEU A 214 7.27 -24.20 -25.53
C LEU A 214 7.05 -24.98 -26.85
N CYS A 215 7.57 -24.49 -27.99
CA CYS A 215 7.55 -25.17 -29.26
C CYS A 215 8.60 -26.30 -29.38
N ARG A 216 9.49 -26.48 -28.41
CA ARG A 216 10.57 -27.48 -28.50
C ARG A 216 10.03 -28.89 -28.36
N LYS A 217 10.52 -29.81 -29.20
CA LYS A 217 10.19 -31.24 -29.13
C LYS A 217 10.67 -31.89 -27.82
N LYS A 218 11.83 -31.46 -27.32
CA LYS A 218 12.41 -31.95 -26.07
C LYS A 218 12.45 -30.79 -25.08
N LYS A 219 11.93 -30.99 -23.87
CA LYS A 219 11.86 -30.02 -22.78
C LYS A 219 11.02 -28.78 -23.13
N PRO A 220 9.73 -28.92 -23.46
CA PRO A 220 8.82 -27.78 -23.68
C PRO A 220 8.40 -27.16 -22.34
N ASN A 221 9.36 -26.93 -21.43
CA ASN A 221 9.08 -26.37 -20.14
C ASN A 221 10.01 -25.20 -19.88
N ALA A 222 9.45 -24.07 -19.46
CA ALA A 222 10.18 -22.85 -19.13
C ALA A 222 10.09 -22.54 -17.63
N ILE A 223 11.15 -21.95 -17.09
CA ILE A 223 11.12 -21.36 -15.75
C ILE A 223 11.53 -19.91 -15.82
N LEU A 224 10.62 -19.03 -15.43
CA LEU A 224 10.82 -17.58 -15.35
C LEU A 224 11.51 -17.25 -14.02
N VAL A 225 12.74 -16.75 -14.11
CA VAL A 225 13.57 -16.44 -12.93
C VAL A 225 13.88 -14.95 -12.92
N GLY A 226 13.44 -14.25 -11.89
CA GLY A 226 13.67 -12.81 -11.76
C GLY A 226 13.22 -12.27 -10.41
N PRO A 227 13.60 -11.03 -10.05
CA PRO A 227 13.15 -10.40 -8.81
C PRO A 227 11.63 -10.34 -8.70
N ALA A 228 11.10 -10.20 -7.48
CA ALA A 228 9.67 -9.95 -7.30
C ALA A 228 9.29 -8.60 -7.94
N GLY A 229 8.08 -8.51 -8.54
CA GLY A 229 7.59 -7.28 -9.15
C GLY A 229 8.20 -6.93 -10.52
N THR A 230 8.91 -7.87 -11.20
CA THR A 230 9.45 -7.65 -12.56
C THR A 230 8.52 -8.12 -13.67
N GLY A 231 7.27 -8.49 -13.38
CA GLY A 231 6.28 -8.86 -14.39
C GLY A 231 6.35 -10.29 -14.89
N LYS A 232 6.84 -11.26 -14.10
CA LYS A 232 6.89 -12.68 -14.48
C LYS A 232 5.51 -13.26 -14.83
N THR A 233 4.51 -12.99 -14.00
CA THR A 233 3.13 -13.44 -14.23
C THR A 233 2.52 -12.75 -15.44
N SER A 234 2.72 -11.42 -15.56
CA SER A 234 2.23 -10.64 -16.70
C SER A 234 2.83 -11.11 -18.05
N LEU A 235 4.05 -11.68 -18.04
CA LEU A 235 4.64 -12.26 -19.25
C LEU A 235 3.84 -13.48 -19.74
N VAL A 236 3.33 -14.32 -18.84
CA VAL A 236 2.50 -15.48 -19.17
C VAL A 236 1.11 -15.05 -19.62
N GLU A 237 0.54 -14.03 -18.99
CA GLU A 237 -0.69 -13.38 -19.42
C GLU A 237 -0.54 -12.77 -20.80
N GLY A 238 0.63 -12.16 -21.12
CA GLY A 238 0.97 -11.66 -22.44
C GLY A 238 1.07 -12.77 -23.49
N LEU A 239 1.56 -13.94 -23.13
CA LEU A 239 1.55 -15.10 -24.02
C LEU A 239 0.11 -15.58 -24.29
N ALA A 240 -0.75 -15.59 -23.27
CA ALA A 240 -2.17 -15.93 -23.45
C ALA A 240 -2.87 -14.93 -24.38
N LEU A 241 -2.59 -13.62 -24.24
CA LEU A 241 -3.09 -12.60 -25.15
C LEU A 241 -2.60 -12.81 -26.60
N LYS A 242 -1.32 -13.13 -26.82
CA LYS A 242 -0.80 -13.44 -28.16
C LYS A 242 -1.46 -14.68 -28.78
N ILE A 243 -1.72 -15.73 -27.98
CA ILE A 243 -2.43 -16.92 -28.44
C ILE A 243 -3.86 -16.56 -28.87
N VAL A 244 -4.58 -15.81 -28.04
CA VAL A 244 -5.97 -15.39 -28.34
C VAL A 244 -6.02 -14.47 -29.56
N ALA A 245 -5.06 -13.55 -29.70
CA ALA A 245 -4.97 -12.64 -30.84
C ALA A 245 -4.56 -13.32 -32.16
N GLY A 246 -4.16 -14.61 -32.15
CA GLY A 246 -3.66 -15.31 -33.33
C GLY A 246 -2.22 -14.95 -33.72
N ASP A 247 -1.50 -14.19 -32.86
CA ASP A 247 -0.12 -13.74 -33.07
C ASP A 247 0.93 -14.75 -32.56
N ALA A 248 0.47 -15.90 -32.07
CA ALA A 248 1.36 -16.95 -31.55
C ALA A 248 1.83 -17.90 -32.68
N PRO A 249 3.04 -18.49 -32.56
CA PRO A 249 3.49 -19.50 -33.49
C PRO A 249 2.50 -20.67 -33.64
N GLU A 250 2.32 -21.21 -34.85
CA GLU A 250 1.33 -22.26 -35.18
C GLU A 250 1.35 -23.46 -34.20
N LEU A 251 2.54 -23.84 -33.71
CA LEU A 251 2.71 -24.95 -32.74
C LEU A 251 2.06 -24.69 -31.36
N ILE A 252 1.83 -23.45 -30.98
CA ILE A 252 1.21 -23.08 -29.73
C ILE A 252 -0.09 -22.27 -29.90
N ALA A 253 -0.49 -21.98 -31.14
CA ALA A 253 -1.71 -21.22 -31.45
C ALA A 253 -2.99 -21.83 -30.82
N ASN A 254 -3.05 -23.17 -30.74
CA ASN A 254 -4.17 -23.91 -30.17
C ASN A 254 -3.94 -24.32 -28.70
N LYS A 255 -2.89 -23.78 -28.03
CA LYS A 255 -2.61 -24.12 -26.64
C LYS A 255 -3.45 -23.26 -25.67
N VAL A 256 -3.80 -23.88 -24.55
CA VAL A 256 -4.53 -23.22 -23.47
C VAL A 256 -3.67 -23.19 -22.22
N ILE A 257 -3.52 -22.02 -21.59
CA ILE A 257 -2.70 -21.83 -20.40
C ILE A 257 -3.59 -21.85 -19.17
N TYR A 258 -3.30 -22.77 -18.25
CA TYR A 258 -3.97 -22.86 -16.94
C TYR A 258 -3.03 -22.43 -15.83
N SER A 259 -3.42 -21.38 -15.11
CA SER A 259 -2.73 -20.93 -13.89
C SER A 259 -3.14 -21.79 -12.71
N VAL A 260 -2.21 -22.57 -12.18
CA VAL A 260 -2.47 -23.53 -11.11
C VAL A 260 -2.24 -22.92 -9.74
N SER A 261 -3.25 -22.95 -8.88
CA SER A 261 -3.15 -22.49 -7.49
C SER A 261 -2.77 -23.64 -6.55
N LEU A 262 -1.49 -23.74 -6.22
CA LEU A 262 -1.00 -24.72 -5.24
C LEU A 262 -1.57 -24.47 -3.84
N SER A 263 -1.80 -23.21 -3.47
CA SER A 263 -2.41 -22.85 -2.19
C SER A 263 -3.84 -23.39 -2.04
N SER A 264 -4.64 -23.35 -3.13
CA SER A 264 -5.99 -23.94 -3.15
C SER A 264 -5.96 -25.47 -3.01
N MET A 265 -4.94 -26.13 -3.56
CA MET A 265 -4.78 -27.58 -3.40
C MET A 265 -4.43 -27.98 -1.96
N VAL A 266 -3.69 -27.16 -1.24
CA VAL A 266 -3.30 -27.36 0.17
C VAL A 266 -4.44 -26.99 1.12
N ALA A 267 -5.27 -26.01 0.77
CA ALA A 267 -6.34 -25.56 1.63
C ALA A 267 -7.33 -26.69 2.00
N GLY A 268 -7.63 -26.82 3.30
CA GLY A 268 -8.54 -27.85 3.81
C GLY A 268 -7.98 -29.28 3.78
N THR A 269 -6.67 -29.48 3.59
CA THR A 269 -6.03 -30.79 3.78
C THR A 269 -5.51 -30.92 5.21
N GLU A 270 -5.97 -31.95 5.93
CA GLU A 270 -5.49 -32.25 7.29
C GLU A 270 -4.21 -33.12 7.26
N TYR A 271 -4.05 -33.92 6.20
CA TYR A 271 -2.94 -34.84 6.03
C TYR A 271 -2.25 -34.64 4.68
N ARG A 272 -0.94 -34.78 4.67
CA ARG A 272 -0.07 -34.69 3.50
C ARG A 272 -0.54 -35.52 2.29
N GLY A 273 -0.98 -36.76 2.50
CA GLY A 273 -1.45 -37.64 1.42
C GLY A 273 -2.69 -37.14 0.70
N GLN A 274 -3.48 -36.25 1.32
CA GLN A 274 -4.64 -35.65 0.64
C GLN A 274 -4.20 -34.63 -0.42
N PHE A 275 -3.20 -33.81 -0.14
CA PHE A 275 -2.62 -32.89 -1.10
C PHE A 275 -1.95 -33.64 -2.27
N GLU A 276 -1.15 -34.66 -1.97
CA GLU A 276 -0.49 -35.50 -2.99
C GLU A 276 -1.54 -36.14 -3.90
N LYS A 277 -2.61 -36.70 -3.35
CA LYS A 277 -3.71 -37.29 -4.12
C LYS A 277 -4.42 -36.24 -5.00
N ARG A 278 -4.71 -35.04 -4.47
CA ARG A 278 -5.32 -33.95 -5.27
C ARG A 278 -4.43 -33.56 -6.44
N LEU A 279 -3.13 -33.45 -6.21
CA LEU A 279 -2.16 -33.13 -7.28
C LEU A 279 -2.06 -34.26 -8.32
N GLU A 280 -2.04 -35.52 -7.89
CA GLU A 280 -2.06 -36.68 -8.80
C GLU A 280 -3.35 -36.71 -9.64
N ASP A 281 -4.50 -36.50 -9.02
CA ASP A 281 -5.78 -36.47 -9.71
C ASP A 281 -5.83 -35.30 -10.71
N PHE A 282 -5.35 -34.11 -10.32
CA PHE A 282 -5.23 -32.94 -11.21
C PHE A 282 -4.34 -33.23 -12.42
N ILE A 283 -3.14 -33.80 -12.19
CA ILE A 283 -2.22 -34.15 -13.25
C ILE A 283 -2.80 -35.23 -14.17
N ARG A 284 -3.49 -36.22 -13.63
CA ARG A 284 -4.17 -37.26 -14.42
C ARG A 284 -5.23 -36.66 -15.33
N GLU A 285 -6.01 -35.70 -14.86
CA GLU A 285 -7.00 -35.00 -15.67
C GLU A 285 -6.33 -34.12 -16.72
N ALA A 286 -5.31 -33.32 -16.33
CA ALA A 286 -4.57 -32.44 -17.23
C ALA A 286 -3.95 -33.21 -18.43
N LYS A 287 -3.48 -34.43 -18.23
CA LYS A 287 -2.93 -35.30 -19.31
C LYS A 287 -3.90 -35.69 -20.40
N LYS A 288 -5.19 -35.62 -20.15
CA LYS A 288 -6.19 -35.95 -21.18
C LYS A 288 -6.20 -34.90 -22.31
N TYR A 289 -5.62 -33.73 -22.05
CA TYR A 289 -5.60 -32.58 -22.96
C TYR A 289 -4.19 -32.32 -23.48
N THR A 290 -3.95 -32.56 -24.76
CA THR A 290 -2.62 -32.39 -25.39
C THR A 290 -2.26 -30.94 -25.69
N ASN A 291 -3.24 -30.05 -25.66
CA ASN A 291 -3.11 -28.60 -25.90
C ASN A 291 -2.93 -27.78 -24.62
N LEU A 292 -2.80 -28.42 -23.45
CA LEU A 292 -2.70 -27.76 -22.16
C LEU A 292 -1.25 -27.34 -21.84
N ILE A 293 -1.10 -26.12 -21.32
CA ILE A 293 0.13 -25.60 -20.69
C ILE A 293 -0.21 -25.25 -19.25
N LEU A 294 0.52 -25.82 -18.29
CA LEU A 294 0.37 -25.47 -16.88
C LEU A 294 1.27 -24.30 -16.52
N PHE A 295 0.73 -23.25 -15.96
CA PHE A 295 1.48 -22.18 -15.34
C PHE A 295 1.45 -22.34 -13.82
N ILE A 296 2.61 -22.40 -13.18
CA ILE A 296 2.76 -22.52 -11.74
C ILE A 296 3.56 -21.36 -11.24
N ASP A 297 2.87 -20.41 -10.61
CA ASP A 297 3.57 -19.34 -9.91
C ASP A 297 4.16 -19.87 -8.60
N GLU A 298 5.26 -19.25 -8.14
CA GLU A 298 6.01 -19.71 -6.98
C GLU A 298 6.37 -21.23 -7.03
N VAL A 299 6.80 -21.71 -8.20
CA VAL A 299 7.08 -23.14 -8.45
C VAL A 299 8.08 -23.75 -7.45
N HIS A 300 8.86 -22.94 -6.74
CA HIS A 300 9.76 -23.36 -5.67
C HIS A 300 9.02 -24.03 -4.50
N THR A 301 7.75 -23.72 -4.29
CA THR A 301 6.91 -24.34 -3.25
C THR A 301 6.71 -25.84 -3.44
N LEU A 302 6.82 -26.32 -4.69
CA LEU A 302 6.77 -27.76 -5.01
C LEU A 302 7.96 -28.56 -4.45
N VAL A 303 9.11 -27.91 -4.24
CA VAL A 303 10.34 -28.58 -3.78
C VAL A 303 10.47 -28.55 -2.26
N GLY A 304 9.65 -27.75 -1.57
CA GLY A 304 9.72 -27.54 -0.13
C GLY A 304 10.91 -26.68 0.27
N ALA A 305 10.70 -25.52 0.84
CA ALA A 305 11.75 -24.72 1.46
C ALA A 305 12.38 -25.55 2.59
N GLY A 306 13.67 -25.88 2.47
CA GLY A 306 14.43 -26.70 3.42
C GLY A 306 14.47 -26.13 4.83
N GLY A 307 13.41 -26.28 5.58
CA GLY A 307 13.36 -26.14 7.03
C GLY A 307 13.63 -27.47 7.70
N VAL A 308 14.29 -27.44 8.83
CA VAL A 308 14.84 -28.52 9.66
C VAL A 308 13.84 -29.61 10.13
N THR A 309 12.69 -29.70 9.53
CA THR A 309 11.74 -30.80 9.74
C THR A 309 11.69 -31.67 8.49
N ASN A 310 11.89 -32.98 8.67
CA ASN A 310 11.88 -34.05 7.66
C ASN A 310 10.57 -34.22 6.85
N ASN A 311 9.83 -33.14 6.59
CA ASN A 311 8.51 -33.13 5.96
C ASN A 311 8.45 -32.21 4.74
N SER A 312 9.51 -32.16 3.89
CA SER A 312 9.41 -31.46 2.62
C SER A 312 8.36 -32.14 1.74
N LEU A 313 7.42 -31.35 1.21
CA LEU A 313 6.41 -31.76 0.26
C LEU A 313 7.12 -32.38 -0.98
N GLU A 314 6.98 -33.66 -1.20
CA GLU A 314 7.52 -34.33 -2.39
C GLU A 314 6.61 -34.20 -3.62
N ALA A 315 5.84 -33.10 -3.71
CA ALA A 315 5.03 -32.77 -4.88
C ALA A 315 5.86 -32.76 -6.18
N SER A 316 7.13 -32.40 -6.06
CA SER A 316 8.08 -32.48 -7.17
C SER A 316 8.23 -33.91 -7.74
N ASN A 317 8.08 -34.95 -6.92
CA ASN A 317 8.19 -36.32 -7.35
C ASN A 317 7.02 -36.77 -8.25
N ILE A 318 5.86 -36.16 -8.10
CA ILE A 318 4.69 -36.40 -8.93
C ILE A 318 4.85 -35.74 -10.31
N LEU A 319 5.39 -34.52 -10.35
CA LEU A 319 5.59 -33.78 -11.60
C LEU A 319 6.83 -34.21 -12.39
N LYS A 320 7.91 -34.61 -11.74
CA LYS A 320 9.18 -35.02 -12.41
C LYS A 320 9.01 -36.03 -13.54
N PRO A 321 8.28 -37.15 -13.39
CA PRO A 321 8.07 -38.11 -14.45
C PRO A 321 7.35 -37.52 -15.67
N GLU A 322 6.37 -36.65 -15.44
CA GLU A 322 5.51 -36.08 -16.47
C GLU A 322 6.22 -35.01 -17.29
N LEU A 323 6.96 -34.12 -16.61
CA LEU A 323 7.86 -33.16 -17.26
C LEU A 323 8.99 -33.87 -18.03
N ALA A 324 9.43 -35.03 -17.53
CA ALA A 324 10.46 -35.84 -18.21
C ALA A 324 9.99 -36.45 -19.52
N ARG A 325 8.77 -36.95 -19.56
CA ARG A 325 8.14 -37.57 -20.73
C ARG A 325 7.66 -36.54 -21.75
N GLY A 326 7.54 -35.24 -21.34
CA GLY A 326 6.95 -34.20 -22.18
C GLY A 326 5.45 -34.38 -22.39
N THR A 327 4.77 -35.12 -21.52
CA THR A 327 3.32 -35.33 -21.56
C THR A 327 2.54 -34.09 -21.15
N ILE A 328 3.18 -33.21 -20.40
CA ILE A 328 2.64 -31.92 -19.97
C ILE A 328 3.69 -30.84 -20.25
N SER A 329 3.29 -29.72 -20.82
CA SER A 329 4.09 -28.49 -20.91
C SER A 329 3.86 -27.64 -19.68
N CYS A 330 4.94 -27.09 -19.10
CA CYS A 330 4.86 -26.31 -17.86
C CYS A 330 5.67 -25.02 -17.97
N ILE A 331 5.10 -23.95 -17.45
CA ILE A 331 5.77 -22.68 -17.18
C ILE A 331 5.82 -22.50 -15.66
N GLY A 332 7.01 -22.38 -15.08
CA GLY A 332 7.19 -22.04 -13.67
C GLY A 332 7.63 -20.60 -13.52
N ALA A 333 7.26 -19.94 -12.45
CA ALA A 333 7.80 -18.63 -12.06
C ALA A 333 8.38 -18.69 -10.64
N THR A 334 9.52 -18.02 -10.41
CA THR A 334 10.18 -17.98 -9.10
C THR A 334 11.18 -16.82 -9.02
N THR A 335 11.65 -16.49 -7.83
CA THR A 335 12.75 -15.53 -7.65
C THR A 335 14.13 -16.20 -7.80
N ILE A 336 15.18 -15.38 -8.00
CA ILE A 336 16.56 -15.88 -8.16
C ILE A 336 17.02 -16.64 -6.90
N ASN A 337 16.69 -16.13 -5.73
CA ASN A 337 17.08 -16.74 -4.46
C ASN A 337 16.38 -18.08 -4.23
N GLU A 338 15.08 -18.14 -4.47
CA GLU A 338 14.28 -19.36 -4.36
C GLU A 338 14.72 -20.40 -5.38
N TYR A 339 14.93 -20.00 -6.65
CA TYR A 339 15.48 -20.89 -7.66
C TYR A 339 16.79 -21.53 -7.21
N THR A 340 17.73 -20.72 -6.73
CA THR A 340 19.06 -21.18 -6.32
C THR A 340 18.99 -22.10 -5.10
N ASN A 341 18.10 -21.83 -4.16
CA ASN A 341 17.98 -22.57 -2.91
C ASN A 341 17.17 -23.86 -3.02
N THR A 342 16.27 -23.95 -3.99
CA THR A 342 15.34 -25.09 -4.16
C THR A 342 15.53 -25.80 -5.49
N ILE A 343 15.06 -25.25 -6.61
CA ILE A 343 15.01 -25.90 -7.93
C ILE A 343 16.39 -26.29 -8.42
N LYS A 344 17.40 -25.43 -8.31
CA LYS A 344 18.76 -25.68 -8.73
C LYS A 344 19.42 -26.84 -7.96
N LYS A 345 19.04 -27.06 -6.69
CA LYS A 345 19.52 -28.17 -5.89
C LYS A 345 18.91 -29.51 -6.33
N ASP A 346 17.70 -29.47 -6.89
CA ASP A 346 17.04 -30.64 -7.49
C ASP A 346 17.46 -30.77 -8.95
N THR A 347 18.58 -31.46 -9.18
CA THR A 347 19.15 -31.65 -10.53
C THR A 347 18.21 -32.30 -11.51
N ALA A 348 17.21 -33.05 -11.06
CA ALA A 348 16.22 -33.68 -11.90
C ALA A 348 15.21 -32.65 -12.44
N LEU A 349 14.76 -31.72 -11.63
CA LEU A 349 13.90 -30.61 -12.06
C LEU A 349 14.67 -29.59 -12.89
N ASP A 350 15.85 -29.17 -12.44
CA ASP A 350 16.67 -28.18 -13.16
C ASP A 350 16.95 -28.59 -14.62
N ARG A 351 17.20 -29.88 -14.87
CA ARG A 351 17.39 -30.39 -16.21
C ARG A 351 16.14 -30.45 -17.09
N ARG A 352 14.96 -30.25 -16.52
CA ARG A 352 13.67 -30.32 -17.25
C ARG A 352 13.14 -28.96 -17.66
N PHE A 353 13.56 -27.90 -16.96
CA PHE A 353 13.20 -26.54 -17.30
C PHE A 353 14.30 -25.81 -18.09
N GLU A 354 13.89 -24.98 -19.04
CA GLU A 354 14.75 -23.97 -19.66
C GLU A 354 14.57 -22.65 -18.93
N ARG A 355 15.66 -21.99 -18.60
CA ARG A 355 15.61 -20.75 -17.80
C ARG A 355 15.41 -19.54 -18.68
N VAL A 356 14.39 -18.75 -18.38
CA VAL A 356 14.16 -17.41 -18.93
C VAL A 356 14.42 -16.40 -17.81
N ILE A 357 15.47 -15.61 -17.98
CA ILE A 357 15.86 -14.62 -16.97
C ILE A 357 15.09 -13.33 -17.24
N ILE A 358 14.27 -12.93 -16.27
CA ILE A 358 13.51 -11.67 -16.29
C ILE A 358 14.28 -10.65 -15.45
N ARG A 359 14.73 -9.60 -16.11
CA ARG A 359 15.47 -8.50 -15.48
C ARG A 359 14.53 -7.34 -15.16
N GLU A 360 14.95 -6.48 -14.25
CA GLU A 360 14.29 -5.20 -14.05
C GLU A 360 14.44 -4.36 -15.33
N PRO A 361 13.35 -3.76 -15.85
CA PRO A 361 13.43 -2.83 -16.96
C PRO A 361 14.38 -1.67 -16.65
N SER A 362 15.22 -1.31 -17.60
CA SER A 362 16.05 -0.12 -17.52
C SER A 362 15.20 1.15 -17.49
N ARG A 363 15.77 2.26 -17.04
CA ARG A 363 15.09 3.57 -17.05
C ARG A 363 14.51 3.91 -18.43
N PHE A 364 15.29 3.70 -19.49
CA PHE A 364 14.86 3.94 -20.88
C PHE A 364 13.64 3.11 -21.26
N GLN A 365 13.68 1.81 -20.96
CA GLN A 365 12.53 0.90 -21.18
C GLN A 365 11.31 1.31 -20.36
N MET A 366 11.51 1.78 -19.11
CA MET A 366 10.40 2.30 -18.31
C MET A 366 9.76 3.55 -18.90
N GLU A 367 10.55 4.45 -19.48
CA GLU A 367 10.04 5.66 -20.17
C GLU A 367 9.19 5.30 -21.39
N GLU A 368 9.47 4.18 -22.07
CA GLU A 368 8.67 3.65 -23.19
C GLU A 368 7.39 2.93 -22.69
N ILE A 369 7.47 2.18 -21.60
CA ILE A 369 6.34 1.41 -21.03
C ILE A 369 5.35 2.33 -20.31
N LEU A 370 5.84 3.37 -19.66
CA LEU A 370 5.07 4.23 -18.76
C LEU A 370 3.79 4.82 -19.39
N PRO A 371 3.79 5.30 -20.64
CA PRO A 371 2.57 5.82 -21.27
C PRO A 371 1.45 4.79 -21.36
N THR A 372 1.78 3.53 -21.67
CA THR A 372 0.81 2.43 -21.76
C THR A 372 0.20 2.10 -20.40
N ILE A 373 1.05 2.01 -19.36
CA ILE A 373 0.60 1.79 -17.98
C ILE A 373 -0.34 2.93 -17.55
N ILE A 374 0.06 4.17 -17.81
CA ILE A 374 -0.70 5.35 -17.41
C ILE A 374 -2.05 5.41 -18.11
N SER A 375 -2.14 5.09 -19.42
CA SER A 375 -3.42 5.09 -20.12
C SER A 375 -4.42 4.14 -19.46
N TYR A 376 -3.97 2.96 -19.01
CA TYR A 376 -4.81 2.01 -18.29
C TYR A 376 -5.34 2.60 -16.96
N TYR A 377 -4.45 3.17 -16.14
CA TYR A 377 -4.85 3.78 -14.86
C TYR A 377 -5.64 5.08 -15.00
N GLN A 378 -5.48 5.81 -16.13
CA GLN A 378 -6.36 6.95 -16.49
C GLN A 378 -7.80 6.49 -16.66
N ASP A 379 -7.98 5.43 -17.43
CA ASP A 379 -9.31 4.87 -17.71
C ASP A 379 -9.93 4.28 -16.43
N PHE A 380 -9.16 3.51 -15.66
CA PHE A 380 -9.62 2.88 -14.42
C PHE A 380 -10.05 3.89 -13.33
N HIS A 381 -9.22 4.90 -13.08
CA HIS A 381 -9.52 5.92 -12.07
C HIS A 381 -10.39 7.07 -12.59
N VAL A 382 -10.56 7.17 -13.91
CA VAL A 382 -11.22 8.32 -14.56
C VAL A 382 -10.51 9.63 -14.19
N VAL A 383 -9.18 9.69 -14.36
CA VAL A 383 -8.30 10.81 -13.99
C VAL A 383 -7.36 11.16 -15.15
N GLU A 384 -6.82 12.38 -15.15
CA GLU A 384 -5.82 12.83 -16.11
C GLU A 384 -4.47 13.01 -15.42
N TYR A 385 -3.42 12.30 -15.86
CA TYR A 385 -2.05 12.48 -15.32
C TYR A 385 -1.34 13.63 -16.02
N SER A 386 -0.87 14.60 -15.25
CA SER A 386 -0.16 15.76 -15.79
C SER A 386 1.23 15.39 -16.33
N LYS A 387 1.70 16.09 -17.39
CA LYS A 387 3.06 15.89 -17.93
C LYS A 387 4.15 16.01 -16.86
N SER A 388 3.98 16.93 -15.89
CA SER A 388 4.90 17.09 -14.77
C SER A 388 4.88 15.93 -13.78
N PHE A 389 3.80 15.15 -13.67
CA PHE A 389 3.78 13.91 -12.92
C PHE A 389 4.59 12.84 -13.66
N LEU A 390 4.32 12.66 -14.95
CA LEU A 390 4.95 11.63 -15.79
C LEU A 390 6.48 11.75 -15.83
N SER A 391 6.99 12.97 -16.05
CA SER A 391 8.44 13.21 -16.11
C SER A 391 9.18 12.99 -14.80
N ASN A 392 8.46 12.98 -13.66
CA ASN A 392 9.09 12.87 -12.35
C ASN A 392 8.83 11.53 -11.64
N VAL A 393 7.86 10.70 -12.09
CA VAL A 393 7.50 9.48 -11.38
C VAL A 393 8.69 8.51 -11.28
N ILE A 394 9.46 8.33 -12.35
CA ILE A 394 10.65 7.46 -12.38
C ILE A 394 11.72 7.99 -11.42
N ASP A 395 12.05 9.27 -11.49
CA ASP A 395 13.05 9.91 -10.61
C ASP A 395 12.70 9.74 -9.12
N TYR A 396 11.42 9.91 -8.81
CA TYR A 396 10.95 9.72 -7.44
C TYR A 396 10.99 8.26 -6.99
N CYS A 397 10.63 7.31 -7.87
CA CYS A 397 10.72 5.89 -7.58
C CYS A 397 12.16 5.44 -7.34
N GLU A 398 13.11 5.86 -8.19
CA GLU A 398 14.53 5.55 -8.03
C GLU A 398 15.09 6.12 -6.72
N LYS A 399 14.72 7.35 -6.40
CA LYS A 399 15.22 8.05 -5.22
C LYS A 399 14.64 7.53 -3.90
N TYR A 400 13.35 7.15 -3.88
CA TYR A 400 12.62 6.88 -2.63
C TYR A 400 12.14 5.44 -2.45
N ILE A 401 12.22 4.60 -3.52
CA ILE A 401 11.85 3.18 -3.47
C ILE A 401 13.01 2.33 -4.07
N PRO A 402 14.21 2.33 -3.46
CA PRO A 402 15.33 1.58 -4.00
C PRO A 402 15.21 0.06 -3.81
N ASN A 403 14.35 -0.41 -2.90
CA ASN A 403 14.23 -1.82 -2.52
C ASN A 403 13.15 -2.59 -3.30
N LYS A 404 12.41 -1.93 -4.20
CA LYS A 404 11.45 -2.55 -5.11
C LYS A 404 11.93 -2.42 -6.55
N PHE A 405 11.46 -3.32 -7.41
CA PHE A 405 11.84 -3.39 -8.81
C PHE A 405 10.75 -2.80 -9.72
N TYR A 406 11.15 -2.33 -10.90
CA TYR A 406 10.24 -1.95 -11.97
C TYR A 406 9.66 -3.20 -12.65
N PRO A 407 8.42 -3.11 -13.20
CA PRO A 407 7.52 -1.95 -13.24
C PRO A 407 6.69 -1.74 -11.97
N ASP A 408 6.62 -2.73 -11.06
CA ASP A 408 5.73 -2.78 -9.89
C ASP A 408 5.80 -1.51 -9.01
N LYS A 409 7.02 -1.02 -8.70
CA LYS A 409 7.18 0.20 -7.89
C LYS A 409 6.61 1.46 -8.53
N ALA A 410 6.59 1.54 -9.87
CA ALA A 410 5.99 2.67 -10.59
C ALA A 410 4.47 2.54 -10.65
N ILE A 411 3.99 1.33 -10.88
CA ILE A 411 2.56 0.97 -10.87
C ILE A 411 1.94 1.32 -9.52
N ASP A 412 2.53 0.88 -8.41
CA ASP A 412 2.07 1.21 -7.05
C ASP A 412 1.89 2.73 -6.84
N VAL A 413 2.82 3.54 -7.36
CA VAL A 413 2.80 4.99 -7.21
C VAL A 413 1.71 5.62 -8.09
N ILE A 414 1.59 5.17 -9.33
CA ILE A 414 0.60 5.67 -10.29
C ILE A 414 -0.80 5.38 -9.79
N ASP A 415 -1.06 4.12 -9.42
CA ASP A 415 -2.35 3.67 -8.89
C ASP A 415 -2.74 4.47 -7.64
N HIS A 416 -1.84 4.54 -6.65
CA HIS A 416 -2.10 5.30 -5.42
C HIS A 416 -2.39 6.79 -5.68
N CYS A 417 -1.61 7.45 -6.54
CA CYS A 417 -1.80 8.86 -6.85
C CYS A 417 -3.10 9.11 -7.63
N GLY A 418 -3.48 8.18 -8.52
CA GLY A 418 -4.76 8.21 -9.23
C GLY A 418 -5.94 8.09 -8.27
N ALA A 419 -5.92 7.05 -7.42
CA ALA A 419 -6.93 6.86 -6.38
C ALA A 419 -7.03 8.06 -5.43
N GLN A 420 -5.88 8.61 -4.97
CA GLN A 420 -5.86 9.79 -4.11
C GLN A 420 -6.45 11.04 -4.79
N ALA A 421 -6.14 11.26 -6.07
CA ALA A 421 -6.69 12.38 -6.82
C ALA A 421 -8.21 12.25 -6.96
N LYS A 422 -8.71 11.05 -7.27
CA LYS A 422 -10.14 10.74 -7.34
C LYS A 422 -10.83 10.99 -6.00
N VAL A 423 -10.30 10.42 -4.91
CA VAL A 423 -10.86 10.60 -3.55
C VAL A 423 -10.87 12.08 -3.15
N ASN A 424 -9.76 12.82 -3.37
CA ASN A 424 -9.67 14.24 -3.04
C ASN A 424 -10.67 15.08 -3.84
N PHE A 425 -10.92 14.70 -5.10
CA PHE A 425 -11.87 15.40 -5.97
C PHE A 425 -13.31 15.19 -5.51
N TRP A 426 -13.65 13.98 -5.06
CA TRP A 426 -14.98 13.63 -4.55
C TRP A 426 -15.26 14.14 -3.12
N HIS A 427 -14.22 14.60 -2.41
CA HIS A 427 -14.44 15.19 -1.10
C HIS A 427 -15.11 16.56 -1.19
N LEU A 428 -16.21 16.71 -0.46
CA LEU A 428 -16.85 18.01 -0.25
C LEU A 428 -15.84 19.03 0.26
N SER A 429 -15.87 20.22 -0.32
CA SER A 429 -14.99 21.31 0.14
C SER A 429 -15.22 21.61 1.63
N PRO A 430 -14.20 22.08 2.36
CA PRO A 430 -14.36 22.46 3.78
C PRO A 430 -15.46 23.47 4.00
N SER A 431 -15.72 24.38 3.03
CA SER A 431 -16.81 25.36 3.07
C SER A 431 -18.18 24.67 3.04
N ILE A 432 -18.39 23.68 2.16
CA ILE A 432 -19.66 22.94 2.08
C ILE A 432 -19.88 22.14 3.38
N LYS A 433 -18.85 21.45 3.88
CA LYS A 433 -18.91 20.73 5.16
C LYS A 433 -19.28 21.66 6.33
N THR A 434 -18.73 22.88 6.35
CA THR A 434 -19.04 23.87 7.40
C THR A 434 -20.50 24.34 7.30
N ILE A 435 -21.01 24.56 6.07
CA ILE A 435 -22.42 24.92 5.86
C ILE A 435 -23.31 23.75 6.30
N GLN A 436 -22.97 22.53 5.90
CA GLN A 436 -23.70 21.30 6.28
C GLN A 436 -23.77 21.15 7.82
N MET A 437 -22.66 21.33 8.54
CA MET A 437 -22.63 21.28 10.00
C MET A 437 -23.56 22.35 10.61
N LYS A 438 -23.47 23.59 10.13
CA LYS A 438 -24.32 24.68 10.61
C LYS A 438 -25.79 24.44 10.31
N THR A 439 -26.12 23.84 9.17
CA THR A 439 -27.50 23.47 8.83
C THR A 439 -28.03 22.41 9.78
N VAL A 440 -27.22 21.38 10.09
CA VAL A 440 -27.58 20.33 11.07
C VAL A 440 -27.77 20.94 12.47
N GLU A 441 -26.86 21.80 12.93
CA GLU A 441 -26.97 22.49 14.21
C GLU A 441 -28.25 23.37 14.30
N ALA A 442 -28.58 24.08 13.21
CA ALA A 442 -29.78 24.89 13.14
C ALA A 442 -31.07 24.05 13.12
N ALA A 443 -31.04 22.90 12.42
CA ALA A 443 -32.16 21.95 12.34
C ALA A 443 -32.48 21.29 13.70
N LEU A 444 -31.49 21.18 14.58
CA LEU A 444 -31.67 20.66 15.94
C LEU A 444 -32.28 21.69 16.90
N ASP A 445 -32.36 22.98 16.54
CA ASP A 445 -32.94 24.03 17.34
C ASP A 445 -34.32 24.45 16.74
N PRO A 446 -35.47 24.05 17.36
CA PRO A 446 -36.81 24.28 16.81
C PRO A 446 -37.18 25.81 16.68
N GLN A 447 -36.40 26.70 17.28
CA GLN A 447 -36.65 28.14 17.24
C GLN A 447 -35.86 28.90 16.17
N LYS A 448 -34.97 28.22 15.43
CA LYS A 448 -34.15 28.82 14.38
C LYS A 448 -34.67 28.55 13.00
N ASP A 449 -34.84 29.59 12.21
CA ASP A 449 -35.08 29.46 10.77
C ASP A 449 -33.78 29.04 10.07
N HIS A 450 -33.80 27.90 9.37
CA HIS A 450 -32.68 27.32 8.66
C HIS A 450 -32.83 27.35 7.15
N THR A 451 -33.91 28.00 6.63
CA THR A 451 -34.24 28.02 5.18
C THR A 451 -33.10 28.60 4.36
N GLU A 452 -32.53 29.75 4.80
CA GLU A 452 -31.40 30.39 4.09
C GLU A 452 -30.12 29.51 4.07
N LEU A 453 -29.87 28.73 5.13
CA LEU A 453 -28.74 27.80 5.18
C LEU A 453 -28.94 26.60 4.28
N LEU A 454 -30.17 26.09 4.17
CA LEU A 454 -30.54 25.00 3.25
C LEU A 454 -30.37 25.45 1.80
N GLU A 455 -30.85 26.64 1.42
CA GLU A 455 -30.68 27.18 0.07
C GLU A 455 -29.18 27.34 -0.29
N LYS A 456 -28.36 27.88 0.63
CA LYS A 456 -26.91 27.99 0.43
C LYS A 456 -26.23 26.63 0.31
N LEU A 457 -26.67 25.63 1.08
CA LEU A 457 -26.17 24.27 1.00
C LEU A 457 -26.52 23.64 -0.35
N ASN A 458 -27.79 23.72 -0.77
CA ASN A 458 -28.27 23.19 -2.05
C ASN A 458 -27.53 23.83 -3.22
N THR A 459 -27.44 25.16 -3.31
CA THR A 459 -26.70 25.86 -4.37
C THR A 459 -25.22 25.49 -4.39
N SER A 460 -24.61 25.23 -3.22
CA SER A 460 -23.20 24.82 -3.12
C SER A 460 -23.01 23.36 -3.52
N LEU A 461 -23.97 22.49 -3.22
CA LEU A 461 -23.99 21.09 -3.63
C LEU A 461 -24.22 20.96 -5.13
N GLU A 462 -25.15 21.70 -5.72
CA GLU A 462 -25.39 21.75 -7.17
C GLU A 462 -24.10 22.10 -7.94
N LYS A 463 -23.45 23.22 -7.56
CA LYS A 463 -22.18 23.63 -8.18
C LYS A 463 -21.08 22.59 -8.01
N TRP A 464 -21.03 21.91 -6.85
CA TRP A 464 -20.08 20.84 -6.62
C TRP A 464 -20.39 19.61 -7.48
N THR A 465 -21.67 19.23 -7.59
CA THR A 465 -22.14 18.11 -8.42
C THR A 465 -21.86 18.38 -9.90
N GLU A 466 -22.16 19.58 -10.37
CA GLU A 466 -21.85 20.02 -11.74
C GLU A 466 -20.34 19.94 -12.04
N LYS A 467 -19.52 20.39 -11.11
CA LYS A 467 -18.06 20.27 -11.23
C LYS A 467 -17.60 18.81 -11.29
N VAL A 468 -18.12 17.94 -10.42
CA VAL A 468 -17.77 16.51 -10.38
C VAL A 468 -18.17 15.77 -11.65
N ASN A 469 -19.31 16.16 -12.25
CA ASN A 469 -19.81 15.51 -13.48
C ASN A 469 -19.09 15.99 -14.74
N ASN A 470 -18.60 17.24 -14.76
CA ASN A 470 -18.04 17.86 -15.96
C ASN A 470 -16.49 17.90 -16.00
N GLU A 471 -15.81 17.65 -14.89
CA GLU A 471 -14.35 17.74 -14.81
C GLU A 471 -13.75 16.40 -14.38
N HIS A 472 -12.71 15.95 -15.09
CA HIS A 472 -11.88 14.84 -14.62
C HIS A 472 -10.78 15.35 -13.65
N PRO A 473 -10.58 14.66 -12.51
CA PRO A 473 -9.52 15.05 -11.57
C PRO A 473 -8.14 14.90 -12.22
N LYS A 474 -7.29 15.92 -12.00
CA LYS A 474 -5.92 15.91 -12.52
C LYS A 474 -4.93 15.44 -11.47
N VAL A 475 -4.16 14.40 -11.78
CA VAL A 475 -3.04 13.95 -10.96
C VAL A 475 -1.83 14.84 -11.22
N LYS A 476 -1.47 15.65 -10.22
CA LYS A 476 -0.40 16.64 -10.28
C LYS A 476 0.86 16.14 -9.57
N LEU A 477 1.98 16.80 -9.83
CA LEU A 477 3.24 16.57 -9.10
C LEU A 477 3.09 16.70 -7.56
N SER A 478 2.09 17.48 -7.09
CA SER A 478 1.80 17.57 -5.65
C SER A 478 1.38 16.23 -5.05
N HIS A 479 0.55 15.42 -5.74
CA HIS A 479 0.15 14.11 -5.26
C HIS A 479 1.35 13.17 -5.14
N LEU A 480 2.29 13.23 -6.11
CA LEU A 480 3.54 12.48 -6.05
C LEU A 480 4.39 12.91 -4.83
N LYS A 481 4.51 14.22 -4.60
CA LYS A 481 5.22 14.74 -3.42
C LYS A 481 4.55 14.30 -2.12
N ASP A 482 3.24 14.42 -2.02
CA ASP A 482 2.48 14.02 -0.82
C ASP A 482 2.61 12.52 -0.52
N PHE A 483 2.61 11.67 -1.57
CA PHE A 483 2.85 10.24 -1.43
C PHE A 483 4.23 9.96 -0.83
N PHE A 484 5.27 10.58 -1.37
CA PHE A 484 6.63 10.36 -0.89
C PHE A 484 6.94 11.10 0.41
N ASP A 485 6.31 12.24 0.69
CA ASP A 485 6.47 12.94 1.97
C ASP A 485 5.96 12.11 3.15
N LYS A 486 4.92 11.30 2.95
CA LYS A 486 4.48 10.30 3.94
C LYS A 486 5.50 9.18 4.15
N LYS A 487 6.31 8.87 3.13
CA LYS A 487 7.39 7.86 3.17
C LYS A 487 8.75 8.44 3.56
N ARG A 488 8.89 9.76 3.69
CA ARG A 488 10.11 10.43 4.17
C ARG A 488 10.20 10.41 5.68
N ASN A 489 11.44 10.55 6.19
CA ASN A 489 11.62 10.75 7.61
C ASN A 489 10.83 11.99 8.08
N PRO A 490 10.00 11.88 9.13
CA PRO A 490 9.18 13.00 9.61
C PRO A 490 9.98 14.24 9.98
N LEU A 491 11.27 14.10 10.36
CA LEU A 491 12.18 15.23 10.61
C LEU A 491 12.58 16.02 9.35
N ASN A 492 12.14 15.61 8.16
CA ASN A 492 12.26 16.44 6.95
C ASN A 492 11.15 17.52 6.90
N ASN A 493 10.11 17.41 7.73
CA ASN A 493 9.03 18.39 7.81
C ASN A 493 9.40 19.51 8.80
N ARG A 494 9.52 20.75 8.31
CA ARG A 494 9.87 21.94 9.11
C ARG A 494 8.92 22.15 10.32
N LYS A 495 7.62 21.85 10.18
CA LYS A 495 6.65 22.00 11.26
C LYS A 495 6.96 21.03 12.40
N ILE A 496 7.20 19.76 12.08
CA ILE A 496 7.53 18.72 13.07
C ILE A 496 8.86 19.06 13.75
N VAL A 497 9.90 19.45 13.00
CA VAL A 497 11.18 19.88 13.58
C VAL A 497 10.96 21.05 14.57
N SER A 498 10.17 22.04 14.19
CA SER A 498 9.90 23.19 15.07
C SER A 498 9.17 22.79 16.34
N GLN A 499 8.22 21.87 16.26
CA GLN A 499 7.47 21.35 17.42
C GLN A 499 8.37 20.51 18.34
N VAL A 500 9.17 19.60 17.76
CA VAL A 500 10.16 18.78 18.49
C VAL A 500 11.14 19.67 19.25
N PHE A 501 11.74 20.65 18.56
CA PHE A 501 12.69 21.57 19.19
C PHE A 501 12.06 22.55 20.18
N GLY A 502 10.76 22.83 20.05
CA GLY A 502 9.99 23.55 21.05
C GLY A 502 9.99 22.85 22.41
N SER A 503 9.86 21.53 22.45
CA SER A 503 9.95 20.74 23.67
C SER A 503 11.37 20.61 24.24
N LEU A 504 12.40 20.72 23.39
CA LEU A 504 13.81 20.66 23.83
C LEU A 504 14.29 21.95 24.53
N THR A 505 13.49 23.02 24.54
CA THR A 505 13.81 24.25 25.26
C THR A 505 13.95 24.07 26.79
N SER A 506 13.49 22.93 27.30
CA SER A 506 13.72 22.52 28.69
C SER A 506 15.18 22.13 29.00
N LEU A 507 16.03 21.95 27.97
CA LEU A 507 17.46 21.74 28.14
C LEU A 507 18.14 23.06 28.48
N VAL A 508 18.58 23.19 29.72
CA VAL A 508 19.10 24.45 30.28
C VAL A 508 20.49 24.77 29.68
N GLY A 509 20.71 26.02 29.31
CA GLY A 509 22.03 26.52 28.90
C GLY A 509 22.47 26.18 27.47
N GLN A 510 21.67 25.44 26.68
CA GLN A 510 22.10 24.89 25.39
C GLN A 510 21.37 25.52 24.17
N LYS A 511 20.86 26.74 24.30
CA LYS A 511 20.04 27.38 23.25
C LYS A 511 20.77 27.50 21.90
N GLU A 512 22.05 27.88 21.92
CA GLU A 512 22.85 28.08 20.72
C GLU A 512 23.06 26.76 19.97
N MET A 513 23.45 25.71 20.70
CA MET A 513 23.63 24.36 20.14
C MET A 513 22.31 23.84 19.54
N LEU A 514 21.19 24.00 20.24
CA LEU A 514 19.88 23.57 19.76
C LEU A 514 19.44 24.34 18.51
N SER A 515 19.76 25.65 18.40
CA SER A 515 19.45 26.44 17.21
C SER A 515 20.27 25.92 16.00
N ARG A 516 21.58 25.74 16.16
CA ARG A 516 22.47 25.19 15.10
C ARG A 516 22.04 23.78 14.67
N LEU A 517 21.71 22.91 15.60
CA LEU A 517 21.23 21.56 15.31
C LEU A 517 19.90 21.59 14.55
N LYS A 518 18.95 22.45 14.98
CA LYS A 518 17.68 22.65 14.28
C LYS A 518 17.88 23.11 12.84
N GLU A 519 18.70 24.10 12.61
CA GLU A 519 19.03 24.63 11.28
C GLU A 519 19.62 23.54 10.39
N LYS A 520 20.59 22.77 10.92
CA LYS A 520 21.23 21.67 10.17
C LYS A 520 20.21 20.58 9.77
N ILE A 521 19.30 20.21 10.68
CA ILE A 521 18.25 19.21 10.38
C ILE A 521 17.30 19.74 9.30
N ILE A 522 16.94 21.03 9.34
CA ILE A 522 16.08 21.65 8.32
C ILE A 522 16.77 21.66 6.96
N LEU A 523 18.05 22.04 6.89
CA LEU A 523 18.85 22.03 5.65
C LEU A 523 18.97 20.63 5.07
N SER A 524 19.28 19.64 5.91
CA SER A 524 19.33 18.24 5.51
C SER A 524 17.98 17.77 4.94
N GLY A 525 16.86 18.13 5.60
CA GLY A 525 15.51 17.81 5.13
C GLY A 525 15.16 18.43 3.75
N MET A 526 15.81 19.54 3.38
CA MET A 526 15.70 20.16 2.04
C MET A 526 16.62 19.52 0.99
N GLY A 527 17.42 18.52 1.36
CA GLY A 527 18.40 17.90 0.46
C GLY A 527 19.69 18.70 0.29
N ILE A 528 19.90 19.77 1.07
CA ILE A 528 21.12 20.55 1.06
C ILE A 528 22.12 19.89 2.00
N ARG A 529 23.03 19.08 1.44
CA ARG A 529 24.07 18.34 2.17
C ARG A 529 25.45 18.88 1.80
N LYS A 530 26.42 18.79 2.72
CA LYS A 530 27.82 19.16 2.43
C LYS A 530 28.54 18.17 1.52
N SER A 531 28.10 16.92 1.43
CA SER A 531 28.68 15.90 0.56
C SER A 531 27.75 15.59 -0.60
N ASP A 532 28.29 15.43 -1.80
CA ASP A 532 27.56 14.99 -3.01
C ASP A 532 27.06 13.55 -2.93
N ASN A 533 27.37 12.82 -1.85
CA ASN A 533 26.91 11.46 -1.61
C ASN A 533 25.47 11.46 -1.04
N PHE A 534 24.49 11.41 -1.92
CA PHE A 534 23.06 11.27 -1.59
C PHE A 534 22.72 9.92 -0.94
N SER A 535 23.66 8.97 -0.90
CA SER A 535 23.44 7.60 -0.43
C SER A 535 23.67 7.40 1.07
N SER A 536 24.19 8.39 1.80
CA SER A 536 24.48 8.28 3.24
C SER A 536 23.35 8.81 4.11
N PRO A 537 23.07 8.21 5.30
CA PRO A 537 22.11 8.77 6.25
C PRO A 537 22.64 10.08 6.87
N ASP A 538 21.74 10.90 7.41
CA ASP A 538 22.14 12.09 8.16
C ASP A 538 22.61 11.69 9.56
N CYS A 539 23.89 11.90 9.86
CA CYS A 539 24.50 11.61 11.17
C CYS A 539 24.79 12.92 11.92
N PHE A 540 24.23 13.02 13.14
CA PHE A 540 24.42 14.15 14.04
C PHE A 540 25.14 13.67 15.30
N VAL A 541 26.32 14.23 15.56
CA VAL A 541 27.10 13.87 16.76
C VAL A 541 26.92 14.95 17.82
N ILE A 542 26.49 14.55 18.98
CA ILE A 542 26.35 15.41 20.15
C ILE A 542 27.46 15.02 21.14
N SER A 543 28.35 15.95 21.39
CA SER A 543 29.47 15.77 22.27
C SER A 543 29.31 16.58 23.56
N GLY A 544 30.05 16.22 24.58
CA GLY A 544 30.09 16.98 25.82
C GLY A 544 30.82 16.25 26.95
N PRO A 545 31.27 16.97 27.95
CA PRO A 545 31.87 16.35 29.12
C PRO A 545 30.88 15.46 29.87
N GLU A 546 31.37 14.66 30.78
CA GLU A 546 30.49 13.88 31.67
C GLU A 546 29.57 14.82 32.47
N PHE A 547 28.33 14.39 32.68
CA PHE A 547 27.27 15.16 33.35
C PHE A 547 26.81 16.45 32.68
N SER A 548 27.24 16.72 31.43
CA SER A 548 26.75 17.86 30.64
C SER A 548 25.29 17.75 30.19
N GLY A 549 24.65 16.60 30.41
CA GLY A 549 23.26 16.34 30.05
C GLY A 549 23.05 15.63 28.73
N ARG A 550 24.05 14.89 28.21
CA ARG A 550 23.96 14.10 26.96
C ARG A 550 22.78 13.13 26.97
N SER A 551 22.72 12.22 27.97
CA SER A 551 21.62 11.25 28.07
C SER A 551 20.27 11.93 28.35
N TYR A 552 20.25 13.07 29.07
CA TYR A 552 19.03 13.84 29.24
C TYR A 552 18.53 14.45 27.91
N PHE A 553 19.45 14.90 27.05
CA PHE A 553 19.12 15.36 25.69
C PHE A 553 18.53 14.21 24.86
N THR A 554 19.13 13.01 24.87
CA THR A 554 18.61 11.86 24.12
C THR A 554 17.23 11.43 24.59
N ASP A 555 16.97 11.42 25.90
CA ASP A 555 15.67 11.13 26.48
C ASP A 555 14.60 12.17 26.10
N LEU A 556 14.94 13.46 26.17
CA LEU A 556 14.05 14.53 25.74
C LEU A 556 13.73 14.45 24.26
N LEU A 557 14.75 14.20 23.42
CA LEU A 557 14.61 14.04 21.97
C LEU A 557 13.70 12.86 21.65
N LYS A 558 13.96 11.69 22.25
CA LYS A 558 13.16 10.49 22.11
C LYS A 558 11.69 10.73 22.46
N ASN A 559 11.44 11.27 23.66
CA ASN A 559 10.08 11.53 24.13
C ASN A 559 9.34 12.55 23.27
N SER A 560 10.06 13.57 22.79
CA SER A 560 9.49 14.57 21.90
C SER A 560 9.14 13.99 20.53
N LEU A 561 10.02 13.20 19.93
CA LEU A 561 9.81 12.53 18.66
C LEU A 561 8.63 11.56 18.72
N GLN A 562 8.55 10.75 19.78
CA GLN A 562 7.46 9.78 19.99
C GLN A 562 6.09 10.48 20.13
N LYS A 563 6.01 11.63 20.82
CA LYS A 563 4.80 12.43 20.92
C LYS A 563 4.27 12.91 19.57
N HIS A 564 5.16 13.09 18.60
CA HIS A 564 4.80 13.50 17.23
C HIS A 564 4.70 12.32 16.25
N GLY A 565 4.58 11.09 16.75
CA GLY A 565 4.38 9.89 15.94
C GLY A 565 5.61 9.48 15.12
N VAL A 566 6.82 9.96 15.48
CA VAL A 566 8.06 9.58 14.83
C VAL A 566 8.55 8.26 15.42
N ASN A 567 8.88 7.31 14.55
CA ASN A 567 9.45 6.04 15.01
C ASN A 567 10.90 6.23 15.45
N VAL A 568 11.21 5.84 16.69
CA VAL A 568 12.52 6.06 17.31
C VAL A 568 13.11 4.74 17.80
N LEU A 569 14.26 4.38 17.25
CA LEU A 569 15.09 3.27 17.71
C LEU A 569 16.19 3.83 18.63
N SER A 570 16.10 3.57 19.92
CA SER A 570 17.02 4.12 20.92
C SER A 570 17.84 3.01 21.56
N TYR A 571 19.16 3.14 21.50
CA TYR A 571 20.12 2.21 22.05
C TYR A 571 21.14 2.95 22.91
N ASN A 572 21.78 2.21 23.85
CA ASN A 572 22.99 2.67 24.53
C ASN A 572 24.20 1.94 23.95
N GLY A 573 25.34 2.60 23.80
CA GLY A 573 26.59 2.01 23.29
C GLY A 573 27.02 0.75 24.03
N VAL A 574 26.70 0.66 25.32
CA VAL A 574 26.95 -0.56 26.14
C VAL A 574 26.22 -1.78 25.55
N HIS A 575 25.10 -1.61 24.90
CA HIS A 575 24.40 -2.72 24.23
C HIS A 575 25.26 -3.39 23.15
N PHE A 576 26.19 -2.66 22.57
CA PHE A 576 27.12 -3.09 21.53
C PHE A 576 28.57 -3.17 22.03
N ALA A 577 28.78 -3.33 23.33
CA ALA A 577 30.13 -3.39 23.96
C ALA A 577 30.71 -4.80 24.04
N ASP A 578 30.02 -5.79 23.49
CA ASP A 578 30.42 -7.21 23.54
C ASP A 578 30.77 -7.77 22.15
N ALA A 579 31.42 -8.92 22.10
CA ALA A 579 31.78 -9.59 20.85
C ALA A 579 30.61 -10.00 19.99
N PHE A 580 29.36 -10.02 20.49
CA PHE A 580 28.14 -10.29 19.77
C PHE A 580 27.51 -9.03 19.11
N ALA A 581 28.16 -7.88 19.27
CA ALA A 581 27.65 -6.62 18.69
C ALA A 581 27.37 -6.69 17.17
N PRO A 582 28.20 -7.34 16.32
CA PRO A 582 27.87 -7.50 14.90
C PRO A 582 26.57 -8.24 14.65
N HIS A 583 26.27 -9.27 15.44
CA HIS A 583 25.02 -10.03 15.33
C HIS A 583 23.80 -9.18 15.69
N LYS A 584 23.90 -8.33 16.72
CA LYS A 584 22.82 -7.42 17.12
C LYS A 584 22.52 -6.36 16.07
N ILE A 585 23.47 -6.08 15.19
CA ILE A 585 23.31 -5.12 14.07
C ILE A 585 22.72 -5.81 12.84
N ALA A 586 23.30 -6.93 12.39
CA ALA A 586 23.11 -7.47 11.04
C ALA A 586 22.53 -8.89 10.96
N THR A 587 22.25 -9.57 12.08
CA THR A 587 21.86 -10.99 12.07
C THR A 587 20.55 -11.22 12.78
N THR A 588 19.72 -12.11 12.23
CA THR A 588 18.54 -12.69 12.89
C THR A 588 18.96 -13.79 13.84
N GLN A 589 18.83 -13.60 15.14
CA GLN A 589 18.99 -14.68 16.13
C GLN A 589 17.80 -14.70 17.10
N GLY A 590 16.95 -15.70 16.98
CA GLY A 590 15.85 -15.96 17.91
C GLY A 590 14.85 -14.81 18.05
N ASN A 591 14.39 -14.55 19.27
CA ASN A 591 13.36 -13.53 19.54
C ASN A 591 13.87 -12.07 19.53
N ASN A 592 15.16 -11.83 19.33
CA ASN A 592 15.73 -10.47 19.33
C ASN A 592 15.95 -9.98 17.90
N THR A 593 15.11 -9.06 17.44
CA THR A 593 15.25 -8.41 16.14
C THR A 593 16.47 -7.49 16.11
N SER A 594 17.33 -7.64 15.09
CA SER A 594 18.50 -6.79 14.85
C SER A 594 18.11 -5.35 14.47
N ILE A 595 19.08 -4.41 14.44
CA ILE A 595 18.82 -3.05 13.95
C ILE A 595 18.36 -3.10 12.48
N CYS A 596 19.05 -3.90 11.66
CA CYS A 596 18.73 -4.03 10.23
C CYS A 596 17.30 -4.52 9.99
N GLU A 597 16.83 -5.52 10.73
CA GLU A 597 15.44 -5.99 10.61
C GLU A 597 14.42 -4.92 10.97
N LYS A 598 14.67 -4.16 12.06
CA LYS A 598 13.78 -3.04 12.41
C LYS A 598 13.75 -1.97 11.34
N ILE A 599 14.87 -1.72 10.65
CA ILE A 599 14.92 -0.76 9.54
C ILE A 599 14.24 -1.31 8.29
N LEU A 600 14.29 -2.61 7.99
CA LEU A 600 13.51 -3.19 6.90
C LEU A 600 12.00 -2.95 7.10
N ILE A 601 11.51 -3.05 8.34
CA ILE A 601 10.10 -2.79 8.69
C ILE A 601 9.80 -1.28 8.68
N THR A 602 10.72 -0.45 9.21
CA THR A 602 10.51 0.99 9.40
C THR A 602 11.70 1.82 8.89
N PRO A 603 11.86 1.98 7.56
CA PRO A 603 13.05 2.61 6.96
C PRO A 603 13.20 4.11 7.25
N ASN A 604 12.16 4.77 7.76
CA ASN A 604 12.14 6.21 8.05
C ASN A 604 12.36 6.54 9.54
N SER A 605 12.99 5.64 10.27
CA SER A 605 13.20 5.78 11.70
C SER A 605 14.26 6.81 12.05
N VAL A 606 14.16 7.33 13.27
CA VAL A 606 15.24 8.08 13.92
C VAL A 606 15.99 7.12 14.83
N ILE A 607 17.30 6.98 14.62
CA ILE A 607 18.16 6.11 15.42
C ILE A 607 18.93 6.99 16.41
N ILE A 608 18.84 6.66 17.69
CA ILE A 608 19.58 7.35 18.75
C ILE A 608 20.51 6.33 19.42
N ILE A 609 21.80 6.58 19.42
CA ILE A 609 22.79 5.74 20.12
C ILE A 609 23.50 6.62 21.15
N ASP A 610 23.15 6.43 22.41
CA ASP A 610 23.78 7.12 23.53
C ASP A 610 25.09 6.47 23.89
N ASP A 611 26.11 7.26 24.26
CA ASP A 611 27.46 6.80 24.62
C ASP A 611 28.11 5.90 23.54
N PHE A 612 28.08 6.31 22.28
CA PHE A 612 28.62 5.55 21.14
C PHE A 612 30.10 5.17 21.30
N HIS A 613 30.89 5.93 22.08
CA HIS A 613 32.27 5.64 22.40
C HIS A 613 32.49 4.33 23.20
N LYS A 614 31.43 3.70 23.70
CA LYS A 614 31.45 2.41 24.39
C LYS A 614 31.17 1.22 23.46
N VAL A 615 30.94 1.46 22.16
CA VAL A 615 30.71 0.41 21.18
C VAL A 615 31.99 -0.37 20.91
N ASP A 616 31.90 -1.71 20.82
CA ASP A 616 33.02 -2.58 20.54
C ASP A 616 33.62 -2.37 19.15
N ASN A 617 34.93 -2.53 19.04
CA ASN A 617 35.67 -2.34 17.79
C ASN A 617 35.19 -3.27 16.67
N LEU A 618 34.65 -4.45 16.95
CA LEU A 618 34.12 -5.37 15.97
C LEU A 618 32.84 -4.84 15.27
N ALA A 619 32.11 -3.96 15.94
CA ALA A 619 30.90 -3.33 15.39
C ALA A 619 31.20 -2.07 14.58
N ILE A 620 32.35 -1.43 14.79
CA ILE A 620 32.71 -0.18 14.12
C ILE A 620 32.70 -0.27 12.58
N PRO A 621 33.23 -1.34 11.93
CA PRO A 621 33.18 -1.47 10.46
C PRO A 621 31.75 -1.49 9.92
N LEU A 622 30.80 -2.13 10.63
CA LEU A 622 29.39 -2.17 10.20
C LEU A 622 28.74 -0.79 10.30
N PHE A 623 28.97 -0.07 11.40
CA PHE A 623 28.50 1.31 11.54
C PHE A 623 29.16 2.23 10.52
N SER A 624 30.46 2.06 10.23
CA SER A 624 31.15 2.81 9.20
C SER A 624 30.55 2.60 7.82
N GLN A 625 30.21 1.35 7.47
CA GLN A 625 29.51 1.03 6.23
C GLN A 625 28.13 1.70 6.15
N ILE A 626 27.33 1.64 7.24
CA ILE A 626 26.04 2.32 7.34
C ILE A 626 26.18 3.82 7.11
N PHE A 627 27.15 4.48 7.79
CA PHE A 627 27.32 5.94 7.72
C PHE A 627 27.87 6.41 6.36
N LYS A 628 28.69 5.59 5.70
CA LYS A 628 29.30 5.89 4.42
C LYS A 628 28.40 5.61 3.23
N HIS A 629 27.75 4.45 3.23
CA HIS A 629 27.00 3.94 2.08
C HIS A 629 25.49 3.89 2.31
N GLY A 630 25.01 4.09 3.52
CA GLY A 630 23.60 4.03 3.87
C GLY A 630 22.96 2.64 3.74
N LYS A 631 23.73 1.61 3.43
CA LYS A 631 23.25 0.25 3.21
C LYS A 631 24.12 -0.77 3.92
N LEU A 632 23.46 -1.79 4.48
CA LEU A 632 24.16 -2.92 5.10
C LEU A 632 23.50 -4.23 4.68
N GLN A 633 24.31 -5.14 4.12
CA GLN A 633 23.85 -6.48 3.78
C GLN A 633 23.82 -7.36 5.03
N MET A 634 22.68 -8.03 5.24
CA MET A 634 22.47 -8.97 6.34
C MET A 634 22.96 -10.37 5.97
N SER A 635 23.07 -11.24 6.97
CA SER A 635 23.49 -12.64 6.79
C SER A 635 22.55 -13.47 5.93
N ASN A 636 21.28 -13.10 5.84
CA ASN A 636 20.27 -13.74 4.97
C ASN A 636 20.30 -13.23 3.50
N GLY A 637 21.20 -12.30 3.18
CA GLY A 637 21.35 -11.71 1.85
C GLY A 637 20.47 -10.47 1.60
N GLU A 638 19.54 -10.13 2.50
CA GLU A 638 18.76 -8.90 2.42
C GLU A 638 19.62 -7.67 2.71
N VAL A 639 19.25 -6.54 2.12
CA VAL A 639 19.96 -5.27 2.29
C VAL A 639 19.09 -4.28 3.06
N ALA A 640 19.50 -3.92 4.27
CA ALA A 640 18.86 -2.87 5.05
C ALA A 640 19.32 -1.49 4.56
N ASP A 641 18.35 -0.60 4.29
CA ASP A 641 18.57 0.75 3.76
C ASP A 641 18.33 1.82 4.84
N PHE A 642 19.39 2.49 5.22
CA PHE A 642 19.42 3.55 6.22
C PHE A 642 19.41 4.97 5.61
N THR A 643 19.35 5.12 4.28
CA THR A 643 19.47 6.42 3.60
C THR A 643 18.44 7.45 4.04
N ASN A 644 17.23 6.98 4.42
CA ASN A 644 16.14 7.81 4.94
C ASN A 644 16.14 7.94 6.47
N CYS A 645 17.09 7.31 7.16
CA CYS A 645 17.22 7.43 8.61
C CYS A 645 17.91 8.73 9.00
N LYS A 646 17.61 9.23 10.19
CA LYS A 646 18.40 10.26 10.86
C LYS A 646 19.00 9.67 12.11
N ILE A 647 20.34 9.75 12.21
CA ILE A 647 21.11 9.08 13.26
C ILE A 647 21.68 10.12 14.20
N PHE A 648 21.39 9.99 15.48
CA PHE A 648 21.92 10.83 16.56
C PHE A 648 22.85 9.98 17.42
N LEU A 649 24.11 10.39 17.52
CA LEU A 649 25.13 9.75 18.32
C LEU A 649 25.54 10.68 19.46
N THR A 650 25.72 10.15 20.66
CA THR A 650 26.37 10.93 21.72
C THR A 650 27.74 10.35 22.03
N SER A 651 28.70 11.21 22.34
CA SER A 651 30.05 10.81 22.72
C SER A 651 30.64 11.70 23.81
N ALA A 652 31.49 11.13 24.63
CA ALA A 652 32.28 11.88 25.60
C ALA A 652 33.41 12.65 24.89
N ILE A 653 33.88 13.71 25.54
CA ILE A 653 35.09 14.44 25.18
C ILE A 653 36.20 14.01 26.13
N SER A 654 37.39 13.70 25.58
CA SER A 654 38.55 13.38 26.41
C SER A 654 39.01 14.62 27.20
N SER A 655 39.30 14.43 28.48
CA SER A 655 39.79 15.49 29.36
C SER A 655 41.30 15.75 29.24
N SER A 656 41.94 15.27 28.17
CA SER A 656 43.37 15.50 27.97
C SER A 656 43.64 17.00 27.72
N GLN A 657 44.49 17.55 28.54
CA GLN A 657 44.88 18.95 28.67
C GLN A 657 44.91 19.74 27.35
N SER A 658 44.22 20.88 27.38
CA SER A 658 44.39 21.94 26.42
C SER A 658 45.88 22.36 26.32
N SER A 659 46.59 21.93 25.31
CA SER A 659 47.79 22.62 24.89
C SER A 659 47.39 24.00 24.45
N MET A 660 47.88 25.03 25.12
CA MET A 660 47.71 26.44 24.74
C MET A 660 48.15 26.64 23.29
N GLY A 661 47.23 27.11 22.48
CA GLY A 661 47.57 27.66 21.15
C GLY A 661 46.59 27.22 20.07
N PHE A 662 45.83 28.19 19.56
CA PHE A 662 44.90 28.14 18.42
C PHE A 662 43.49 27.49 18.72
N GLN A 663 42.57 28.36 19.11
CA GLN A 663 41.14 28.08 19.06
C GLN A 663 40.66 28.21 17.60
N GLY A 664 40.44 27.07 16.96
CA GLY A 664 39.75 26.97 15.68
C GLY A 664 38.83 25.73 15.67
N ALA A 665 37.79 25.74 14.88
CA ALA A 665 36.76 24.65 14.77
C ALA A 665 37.33 23.23 14.53
N ALA A 666 38.59 23.13 14.14
CA ALA A 666 39.34 21.86 14.00
C ALA A 666 39.72 21.19 15.34
N SER A 667 39.71 21.94 16.47
CA SER A 667 40.10 21.39 17.78
C SER A 667 39.00 20.55 18.44
N ASP A 668 37.73 20.79 18.14
CA ASP A 668 36.62 20.09 18.76
C ASP A 668 36.49 18.62 18.29
N LYS A 669 36.90 18.34 17.05
CA LYS A 669 36.94 16.95 16.51
C LYS A 669 38.07 16.12 17.14
N ALA A 670 39.21 16.72 17.41
CA ALA A 670 40.38 16.00 17.94
C ALA A 670 40.21 15.50 19.36
N ASN A 671 39.28 16.07 20.13
CA ASN A 671 39.00 15.69 21.54
C ASN A 671 37.84 14.71 21.71
N LEU A 672 37.21 14.27 20.63
CA LEU A 672 36.10 13.33 20.69
C LEU A 672 36.61 11.89 20.96
N MET A 673 35.99 11.20 21.93
CA MET A 673 36.24 9.77 22.19
C MET A 673 35.47 8.91 21.19
N LEU A 674 35.75 9.07 19.87
CA LEU A 674 35.17 8.25 18.80
C LEU A 674 36.28 7.58 18.00
N HIS A 675 35.98 6.40 17.44
CA HIS A 675 36.91 5.71 16.56
C HIS A 675 37.27 6.58 15.34
N PRO A 676 38.53 6.61 14.86
CA PRO A 676 38.98 7.44 13.75
C PRO A 676 38.14 7.26 12.48
N ASP A 677 37.74 6.04 12.15
CA ASP A 677 36.90 5.73 10.97
C ASP A 677 35.55 6.41 11.03
N ILE A 678 34.95 6.52 12.21
CA ILE A 678 33.68 7.22 12.40
C ILE A 678 33.85 8.73 12.37
N LEU A 679 34.95 9.23 12.99
CA LEU A 679 35.28 10.66 12.98
C LEU A 679 35.44 11.25 11.58
N SER A 680 35.97 10.45 10.65
CA SER A 680 36.12 10.87 9.25
C SER A 680 34.79 11.04 8.50
N LEU A 681 33.74 10.32 8.93
CA LEU A 681 32.45 10.22 8.25
C LEU A 681 31.40 11.19 8.79
N VAL A 682 31.60 11.71 10.00
CA VAL A 682 30.63 12.61 10.64
C VAL A 682 30.99 14.07 10.48
N ASP A 683 29.98 14.91 10.41
CA ASP A 683 30.13 16.37 10.40
C ASP A 683 30.67 16.92 11.73
N GLU A 684 30.80 18.25 11.83
CA GLU A 684 31.17 18.91 13.07
C GLU A 684 30.23 18.51 14.23
N PRO A 685 30.79 18.13 15.41
CA PRO A 685 29.97 17.78 16.55
C PRO A 685 29.24 19.00 17.14
N PHE A 686 28.07 18.73 17.70
CA PHE A 686 27.30 19.71 18.46
C PHE A 686 27.67 19.57 19.93
N THR A 687 28.51 20.47 20.44
CA THR A 687 29.07 20.35 21.78
C THR A 687 28.14 20.96 22.83
N LEU A 688 27.80 20.16 23.85
CA LEU A 688 27.13 20.60 25.05
C LEU A 688 28.11 21.32 25.97
N LYS A 689 27.81 22.56 26.32
CA LYS A 689 28.61 23.37 27.23
C LYS A 689 28.28 23.02 28.68
N GLU A 690 29.25 23.13 29.56
CA GLU A 690 28.99 23.09 31.01
C GLU A 690 28.07 24.24 31.42
N LEU A 691 27.25 23.98 32.44
CA LEU A 691 26.31 24.99 32.94
C LEU A 691 27.07 26.06 33.75
N ASP A 692 26.81 27.32 33.39
CA ASP A 692 27.19 28.47 34.20
C ASP A 692 26.34 28.58 35.48
N GLU A 693 26.65 29.50 36.36
CA GLU A 693 25.89 29.71 37.60
C GLU A 693 24.40 29.98 37.37
N ARG A 694 24.07 30.71 36.29
CA ARG A 694 22.68 30.99 35.91
C ARG A 694 21.96 29.73 35.46
N GLY A 695 22.64 28.90 34.68
CA GLY A 695 22.17 27.59 34.23
C GLY A 695 21.95 26.63 35.40
N LEU A 696 22.89 26.56 36.35
CA LEU A 696 22.77 25.72 37.54
C LEU A 696 21.58 26.13 38.42
N ARG A 697 21.39 27.45 38.66
CA ARG A 697 20.23 27.96 39.39
C ARG A 697 18.90 27.60 38.73
N ARG A 698 18.86 27.75 37.40
CA ARG A 698 17.67 27.37 36.62
C ARG A 698 17.40 25.86 36.68
N LEU A 699 18.46 25.03 36.58
CA LEU A 699 18.36 23.57 36.69
C LEU A 699 17.82 23.16 38.09
N LEU A 700 18.40 23.75 39.15
CA LEU A 700 17.97 23.51 40.54
C LEU A 700 16.50 23.89 40.71
N TRP A 701 16.11 25.10 40.25
CA TRP A 701 14.71 25.56 40.29
C TRP A 701 13.77 24.58 39.57
N MET A 702 14.12 24.12 38.37
CA MET A 702 13.31 23.16 37.62
C MET A 702 13.16 21.82 38.37
N LYS A 703 14.22 21.33 39.00
CA LYS A 703 14.18 20.08 39.80
C LYS A 703 13.32 20.24 41.03
N LEU A 704 13.50 21.33 41.77
CA LEU A 704 12.66 21.66 42.96
C LEU A 704 11.20 21.87 42.58
N LYS A 705 10.93 22.52 41.44
CA LYS A 705 9.56 22.66 40.93
C LYS A 705 8.92 21.32 40.58
N ARG A 706 9.66 20.38 40.00
CA ARG A 706 9.15 19.01 39.77
C ARG A 706 8.86 18.27 41.07
N ILE A 707 9.73 18.42 42.08
CA ILE A 707 9.52 17.83 43.41
C ILE A 707 8.27 18.49 44.06
N LYS A 708 8.17 19.82 44.00
CA LYS A 708 7.02 20.57 44.50
C LYS A 708 5.71 20.08 43.90
N ASN A 709 5.64 19.87 42.56
CA ASN A 709 4.43 19.39 41.89
C ASN A 709 4.07 17.97 42.35
N ARG A 710 5.06 17.03 42.43
CA ARG A 710 4.81 15.66 42.91
C ARG A 710 4.33 15.61 44.38
N ILE A 711 4.85 16.48 45.21
CA ILE A 711 4.45 16.54 46.65
C ILE A 711 3.08 17.21 46.82
N LYS A 712 2.74 18.12 45.91
CA LYS A 712 1.41 18.80 45.94
C LYS A 712 0.27 17.81 45.70
N ASP A 713 0.50 16.75 44.96
CA ASP A 713 -0.49 15.65 44.74
C ASP A 713 -0.83 14.92 46.06
N ASN A 714 -0.02 15.11 47.14
CA ASN A 714 -0.23 14.59 48.49
C ASN A 714 -0.58 15.70 49.51
N ASP A 715 -1.12 16.84 49.05
CA ASP A 715 -1.52 18.01 49.86
C ASP A 715 -0.40 18.69 50.66
N ILE A 716 0.86 18.52 50.22
CA ILE A 716 2.03 19.10 50.88
C ILE A 716 2.60 20.24 50.05
N GLY A 717 2.71 21.41 50.65
CA GLY A 717 3.27 22.62 50.03
C GLY A 717 4.80 22.70 50.22
N LEU A 718 5.57 22.87 49.14
CA LEU A 718 7.01 23.16 49.18
C LEU A 718 7.25 24.61 48.77
N GLU A 719 7.91 25.38 49.65
CA GLU A 719 8.32 26.75 49.42
C GLU A 719 9.86 26.86 49.42
N PHE A 720 10.42 27.57 48.46
CA PHE A 720 11.83 27.91 48.38
C PHE A 720 12.02 29.27 47.73
N ASP A 721 13.00 30.03 48.15
CA ASP A 721 13.27 31.36 47.63
C ASP A 721 14.51 31.42 46.70
N PHE A 722 14.74 32.59 46.09
CA PHE A 722 15.89 32.81 45.21
C PHE A 722 17.21 32.82 45.97
N ALA A 723 17.21 33.27 47.25
CA ALA A 723 18.41 33.32 48.11
C ALA A 723 18.91 31.87 48.39
N TYR A 724 18.00 30.95 48.66
CA TYR A 724 18.30 29.54 48.85
C TYR A 724 18.99 28.93 47.61
N LEU A 725 18.42 29.22 46.43
CA LEU A 725 19.00 28.74 45.15
C LEU A 725 20.42 29.30 44.92
N CYS A 726 20.65 30.57 45.23
CA CYS A 726 21.94 31.22 45.13
C CYS A 726 22.93 30.64 46.12
N GLY A 727 22.50 30.36 47.37
CA GLY A 727 23.33 29.76 48.43
C GLY A 727 23.85 28.37 48.07
N ILE A 728 22.98 27.51 47.55
CA ILE A 728 23.38 26.17 47.08
C ILE A 728 24.36 26.27 45.90
N VAL A 729 24.08 27.08 44.89
CA VAL A 729 24.94 27.20 43.72
C VAL A 729 26.29 27.82 44.03
N SER A 730 26.37 28.77 44.98
CA SER A 730 27.65 29.36 45.40
C SER A 730 28.58 28.35 46.06
N GLN A 731 28.04 27.38 46.82
CA GLN A 731 28.82 26.31 47.45
C GLN A 731 29.39 25.32 46.42
N LEU A 732 28.84 25.27 45.16
CA LEU A 732 29.29 24.39 44.11
C LEU A 732 30.38 25.01 43.20
N LYS A 733 30.83 26.25 43.46
CA LYS A 733 31.82 26.93 42.63
C LYS A 733 33.17 26.22 42.53
N ALA A 734 33.60 25.57 43.59
CA ALA A 734 34.90 24.86 43.68
C ALA A 734 34.85 23.46 43.11
N GLU A 735 33.69 22.92 42.83
CA GLU A 735 33.52 21.55 42.34
C GLU A 735 33.88 21.40 40.85
N LYS A 736 34.62 20.35 40.50
CA LYS A 736 35.06 20.07 39.14
C LYS A 736 33.87 19.70 38.22
N ASN A 737 32.89 18.97 38.76
CA ASN A 737 31.65 18.56 38.08
C ASN A 737 30.43 19.15 38.75
N LYS A 738 30.15 20.41 38.49
CA LYS A 738 29.10 21.20 39.18
C LYS A 738 27.70 20.59 39.07
N THR A 739 27.35 19.97 37.94
CA THR A 739 26.03 19.33 37.73
C THR A 739 25.90 18.05 38.55
N GLU A 740 26.96 17.25 38.64
CA GLU A 740 26.97 16.06 39.48
C GLU A 740 26.90 16.42 40.96
N ALA A 741 27.72 17.37 41.38
CA ALA A 741 27.73 17.87 42.76
C ALA A 741 26.37 18.43 43.17
N LEU A 742 25.67 19.15 42.25
CA LEU A 742 24.31 19.60 42.44
C LEU A 742 23.33 18.43 42.67
N ASN A 743 23.45 17.35 41.85
CA ASN A 743 22.60 16.16 42.02
C ASN A 743 22.86 15.46 43.35
N LYS A 744 24.13 15.27 43.71
CA LYS A 744 24.52 14.70 45.01
C LYS A 744 23.93 15.52 46.18
N LYS A 745 24.01 16.86 46.08
CA LYS A 745 23.51 17.75 47.13
C LYS A 745 21.99 17.72 47.24
N ILE A 746 21.26 17.60 46.12
CA ILE A 746 19.80 17.39 46.15
C ILE A 746 19.45 16.09 46.87
N LEU A 747 20.18 15.02 46.61
CA LEU A 747 19.93 13.70 47.20
C LEU A 747 20.36 13.61 48.66
N SER A 748 21.49 14.23 49.04
CA SER A 748 22.05 14.12 50.40
C SER A 748 21.50 15.13 51.39
N GLU A 749 21.10 16.32 50.95
CA GLU A 749 20.64 17.39 51.85
C GLU A 749 19.14 17.75 51.63
N ILE A 750 18.72 17.98 50.39
CA ILE A 750 17.36 18.49 50.13
C ILE A 750 16.31 17.36 50.31
N MET A 751 16.54 16.18 49.71
CA MET A 751 15.55 15.09 49.79
C MET A 751 15.35 14.57 51.25
N PRO A 752 16.43 14.36 52.08
CA PRO A 752 16.23 13.99 53.48
C PRO A 752 15.51 15.03 54.31
N ASN A 753 15.73 16.33 54.05
CA ASN A 753 15.00 17.40 54.73
C ASN A 753 13.51 17.39 54.38
N ILE A 754 13.18 17.18 53.10
CA ILE A 754 11.80 17.02 52.68
C ILE A 754 11.18 15.76 53.31
N SER A 755 11.88 14.64 53.29
CA SER A 755 11.43 13.35 53.87
C SER A 755 11.15 13.49 55.39
N LYS A 756 12.09 14.11 56.14
CA LYS A 756 11.92 14.37 57.60
C LYS A 756 10.72 15.26 57.90
N ALA A 757 10.47 16.30 57.06
CA ALA A 757 9.33 17.17 57.23
C ALA A 757 8.00 16.47 56.95
N ILE A 758 7.97 15.61 55.93
CA ILE A 758 6.80 14.76 55.62
C ILE A 758 6.50 13.79 56.77
N LEU A 759 7.53 13.10 57.31
CA LEU A 759 7.36 12.19 58.42
C LEU A 759 6.90 12.88 59.71
N LYS A 760 7.18 14.17 59.87
CA LYS A 760 6.68 15.00 60.97
C LYS A 760 5.28 15.53 60.75
N GLY A 761 4.60 15.19 59.64
CA GLY A 761 3.26 15.61 59.32
C GLY A 761 3.13 17.09 58.90
N SER A 762 4.21 17.73 58.50
CA SER A 762 4.21 19.14 58.09
C SER A 762 3.49 19.34 56.76
N GLN A 763 2.38 20.11 56.76
CA GLN A 763 1.64 20.48 55.53
C GLN A 763 2.37 21.51 54.66
N LYS A 764 3.33 22.23 55.20
CA LYS A 764 4.19 23.20 54.51
C LYS A 764 5.64 22.99 54.86
N ILE A 765 6.47 22.83 53.82
CA ILE A 765 7.92 22.65 53.90
C ILE A 765 8.59 23.90 53.31
N LYS A 766 9.37 24.60 54.09
CA LYS A 766 10.19 25.73 53.66
C LYS A 766 11.66 25.30 53.65
N LEU A 767 12.30 25.43 52.42
CA LEU A 767 13.71 25.15 52.19
C LEU A 767 14.55 26.39 52.26
#